data_caa745f7d29f025be6fdced700c10331
#
_entry.id   caa745f7d29f025be6fdced700c10331
#
_cell.length_a   1.000
_cell.length_b   1.000
_cell.length_c   1.000
_cell.angle_alpha   90.00
_cell.angle_beta   90.00
_cell.angle_gamma   90.00
#
_symmetry.space_group_name_H-M   'P 1'
#
loop_
_entity.id
_entity.type
_entity.pdbx_description
1 polymer ?
#
loop_
_entity_poly.entity_id
_entity_poly.type
_entity_poly.pdbx_seq_one_letter_code
_entity_poly.pdbx_strand_id
1 'polypeptide(L)'
;MIRFISDLTVLFHAMAGRKKSAMGTTQFINQKMLQEAPIFSKKKIDNSEFKPQHPLTHLVVANNFIVMALANKTLKRRDLEDPTSKEEEIDLKKTIMRTSAKISKLFLDPTGNHLLIAVKSALENDNPALYYLHKTWTQPRQLFKFDKILITAVGWNHAQMDALDIKKTGPILIGTTVGKILETELNAEEGFLGNAFGMTNQVETDPKELYKIEKGQSNQDEKVTGLQYFLSKLNSQKYFITVTTPTRLYQFIGTVPRSDTRPLLAPVFNKYLRGSEYVRPLSELPPSSRKSSSLSFFFNQEKREYNQILNPEKIGWMSELFLFWGGIQANNDDRTVIDPQNRRSIPFEVSGSEDDIPRQAFITEFHALILYKNKLRGICLLNDQEIFVDQHDGTLVGMAQDQMKNIFWVYTEYSVFKYQVSNEGRHVWRIYLDQEKFLEAERLAQMHAHDQPEALDIVRIRQAEKLYSDGKYIESAMTYAKTKTSFEEVTLKFVDLEDKTALKNYLKKKLENLKPSEATQSTLVIMWLIEIHQNQLGTMRQCGKNSDDQKKMYQSEEKEFFLLLSLPQVEKCIKENKEVVYNLLGSHGDMRSLVHLAEILNDTERVIRYNLANKQFDKVLELLASAGDQRLVYTHCHALLSSDPARTVDRLMTMDRVDPLKLIPAFMNVTQSNPEVVPHCVR
;
A
#
# COMPACT_ATOMS: atom_id res chain seq x y z
N MET A 1 18.27 45.42 10.18
CA MET A 1 17.52 44.19 9.86
C MET A 1 17.79 43.68 8.44
N ILE A 2 17.67 44.50 7.40
CA ILE A 2 18.12 44.12 6.04
C ILE A 2 19.60 43.68 6.02
N ARG A 3 20.46 44.27 6.83
CA ARG A 3 21.84 43.82 7.04
C ARG A 3 21.93 42.45 7.73
N PHE A 4 21.06 42.15 8.68
CA PHE A 4 21.07 40.86 9.39
C PHE A 4 20.62 39.72 8.48
N ILE A 5 19.64 39.94 7.60
CA ILE A 5 19.21 39.00 6.56
C ILE A 5 20.28 38.89 5.47
N SER A 6 20.91 40.01 5.07
CA SER A 6 22.04 40.05 4.15
C SER A 6 23.26 39.31 4.73
N ASP A 7 23.58 39.48 6.00
CA ASP A 7 24.69 38.82 6.64
C ASP A 7 24.41 37.32 6.86
N LEU A 8 23.15 36.90 7.11
CA LEU A 8 22.72 35.51 7.08
C LEU A 8 22.83 34.93 5.67
N THR A 9 22.42 35.67 4.64
CA THR A 9 22.55 35.25 3.24
C THR A 9 24.01 35.09 2.82
N VAL A 10 24.90 35.97 3.27
CA VAL A 10 26.37 35.89 3.03
C VAL A 10 26.98 34.73 3.79
N LEU A 11 26.61 34.47 5.02
CA LEU A 11 27.03 33.29 5.78
C LEU A 11 26.55 31.98 5.11
N PHE A 12 25.29 31.98 4.61
CA PHE A 12 24.72 30.84 3.87
C PHE A 12 25.42 30.58 2.54
N HIS A 13 25.82 31.63 1.78
CA HIS A 13 26.60 31.46 0.56
C HIS A 13 28.02 30.95 0.81
N ALA A 14 28.66 31.31 1.92
CA ALA A 14 29.95 30.79 2.31
C ALA A 14 29.93 29.32 2.75
N MET A 15 28.77 28.82 3.29
CA MET A 15 28.59 27.43 3.67
C MET A 15 28.10 26.52 2.50
N ALA A 16 27.46 27.08 1.48
CA ALA A 16 26.98 26.36 0.29
C ALA A 16 28.08 25.91 -0.68
N GLY A 17 29.35 26.30 -0.45
CA GLY A 17 30.51 25.92 -1.27
C GLY A 17 30.94 24.45 -1.22
N ARG A 18 30.22 23.58 -0.50
CA ARG A 18 30.40 22.12 -0.54
C ARG A 18 29.26 21.42 -1.25
N LYS A 19 29.22 21.52 -2.58
CA LYS A 19 28.47 20.59 -3.43
C LYS A 19 28.97 19.16 -3.20
N LYS A 20 28.34 18.39 -2.33
CA LYS A 20 28.35 16.93 -2.41
C LYS A 20 27.39 16.52 -3.51
N SER A 21 27.98 16.16 -4.65
CA SER A 21 27.32 15.67 -5.84
C SER A 21 26.29 14.57 -5.51
N ALA A 22 25.08 14.70 -6.07
CA ALA A 22 24.04 13.66 -6.08
C ALA A 22 24.52 12.33 -6.73
N MET A 23 25.62 12.34 -7.45
CA MET A 23 26.30 11.16 -8.01
C MET A 23 26.88 10.21 -6.95
N GLY A 24 27.25 10.69 -5.77
CA GLY A 24 27.79 9.84 -4.69
C GLY A 24 26.73 8.91 -4.05
N THR A 25 25.49 9.34 -4.01
CA THR A 25 24.38 8.55 -3.44
C THR A 25 24.04 7.34 -4.29
N THR A 26 24.03 7.49 -5.61
CA THR A 26 23.69 6.39 -6.54
C THR A 26 24.76 5.29 -6.55
N GLN A 27 26.03 5.64 -6.44
CA GLN A 27 27.13 4.66 -6.35
C GLN A 27 27.16 3.91 -5.02
N PHE A 28 26.87 4.59 -3.89
CA PHE A 28 26.82 3.94 -2.58
C PHE A 28 25.62 2.96 -2.46
N ILE A 29 24.51 3.30 -3.11
CA ILE A 29 23.31 2.47 -3.16
C ILE A 29 23.56 1.20 -3.99
N ASN A 30 24.27 1.32 -5.13
CA ASN A 30 24.62 0.18 -5.98
C ASN A 30 25.62 -0.79 -5.30
N GLN A 31 26.54 -0.30 -4.47
CA GLN A 31 27.45 -1.16 -3.71
C GLN A 31 26.74 -1.92 -2.57
N LYS A 32 25.71 -1.35 -1.94
CA LYS A 32 24.93 -2.01 -0.90
C LYS A 32 24.02 -3.12 -1.47
N MET A 33 23.55 -2.97 -2.71
CA MET A 33 22.75 -4.00 -3.41
C MET A 33 23.52 -5.31 -3.65
N LEU A 34 24.84 -5.28 -3.72
CA LEU A 34 25.68 -6.47 -3.93
C LEU A 34 25.83 -7.35 -2.67
N GLN A 35 25.40 -6.90 -1.50
CA GLN A 35 25.47 -7.64 -0.22
C GLN A 35 24.08 -8.11 0.30
N GLU A 36 22.99 -7.78 -0.39
CA GLU A 36 21.66 -8.15 0.06
C GLU A 36 21.31 -9.59 -0.34
N ALA A 37 20.59 -10.30 0.53
CA ALA A 37 20.09 -11.64 0.23
C ALA A 37 19.21 -11.63 -1.03
N PRO A 38 19.32 -12.63 -1.92
CA PRO A 38 18.52 -12.66 -3.14
C PRO A 38 17.02 -12.73 -2.83
N ILE A 39 16.19 -12.10 -3.69
CA ILE A 39 14.73 -12.15 -3.55
C ILE A 39 14.23 -13.59 -3.64
N PHE A 40 14.83 -14.39 -4.54
CA PHE A 40 14.55 -15.82 -4.66
C PHE A 40 15.72 -16.61 -4.11
N SER A 41 15.53 -17.25 -2.97
CA SER A 41 16.54 -18.12 -2.37
C SER A 41 16.30 -19.58 -2.77
N LYS A 42 17.35 -20.23 -3.29
CA LYS A 42 17.33 -21.63 -3.72
C LYS A 42 17.83 -22.54 -2.60
N LYS A 43 17.09 -23.59 -2.31
CA LYS A 43 17.53 -24.68 -1.45
C LYS A 43 17.33 -26.02 -2.17
N LYS A 44 18.42 -26.73 -2.41
CA LYS A 44 18.33 -28.10 -2.91
C LYS A 44 17.94 -29.03 -1.76
N ILE A 45 17.02 -29.93 -2.01
CA ILE A 45 16.63 -30.94 -1.01
C ILE A 45 17.47 -32.17 -1.24
N ASP A 46 18.54 -32.29 -0.45
CA ASP A 46 19.55 -33.35 -0.59
C ASP A 46 19.37 -34.51 0.42
N ASN A 47 18.23 -34.60 1.12
CA ASN A 47 17.97 -35.69 2.01
C ASN A 47 17.98 -37.01 1.22
N SER A 48 18.71 -38.01 1.74
CA SER A 48 18.78 -39.37 1.17
C SER A 48 17.41 -40.02 0.93
N GLU A 49 16.40 -39.59 1.69
CA GLU A 49 15.01 -40.00 1.59
C GLU A 49 14.28 -39.34 0.37
N PHE A 50 14.78 -38.22 -0.15
CA PHE A 50 14.14 -37.45 -1.24
C PHE A 50 14.75 -37.71 -2.63
N LYS A 51 15.74 -38.62 -2.74
CA LYS A 51 16.31 -38.98 -4.06
C LYS A 51 15.36 -40.00 -4.72
N PRO A 52 14.67 -39.60 -5.81
CA PRO A 52 13.83 -40.55 -6.53
C PRO A 52 14.71 -41.63 -7.16
N GLN A 53 14.41 -42.88 -6.92
CA GLN A 53 15.11 -44.03 -7.50
C GLN A 53 14.78 -44.20 -9.02
N HIS A 54 13.68 -43.65 -9.46
CA HIS A 54 13.22 -43.60 -10.84
C HIS A 54 12.97 -42.17 -11.29
N PRO A 55 13.01 -41.86 -12.59
CA PRO A 55 12.79 -40.51 -13.09
C PRO A 55 11.47 -39.92 -12.60
N LEU A 56 11.54 -38.69 -12.05
CA LEU A 56 10.39 -37.92 -11.61
C LEU A 56 9.68 -37.33 -12.82
N THR A 57 8.40 -37.62 -12.96
CA THR A 57 7.59 -37.14 -14.09
C THR A 57 6.69 -35.97 -13.74
N HIS A 58 6.09 -35.98 -12.56
CA HIS A 58 5.21 -34.92 -12.07
C HIS A 58 5.42 -34.67 -10.58
N LEU A 59 5.29 -33.41 -10.18
CA LEU A 59 5.33 -32.98 -8.79
C LEU A 59 4.25 -31.95 -8.57
N VAL A 60 3.47 -32.11 -7.51
CA VAL A 60 2.47 -31.13 -7.06
C VAL A 60 2.61 -30.91 -5.56
N VAL A 61 2.35 -29.69 -5.11
CA VAL A 61 2.44 -29.31 -3.70
C VAL A 61 1.25 -28.42 -3.36
N ALA A 62 0.66 -28.64 -2.21
CA ALA A 62 -0.35 -27.74 -1.63
C ALA A 62 -0.33 -27.87 -0.11
N ASN A 63 -0.42 -26.76 0.60
CA ASN A 63 -0.47 -26.68 2.06
C ASN A 63 0.59 -27.57 2.74
N ASN A 64 1.87 -27.45 2.33
CA ASN A 64 3.01 -28.25 2.79
C ASN A 64 2.90 -29.78 2.51
N PHE A 65 1.91 -30.22 1.76
CA PHE A 65 1.81 -31.62 1.35
C PHE A 65 2.35 -31.80 -0.08
N ILE A 66 3.40 -32.61 -0.24
CA ILE A 66 4.05 -32.87 -1.53
C ILE A 66 3.69 -34.24 -2.06
N VAL A 67 3.39 -34.33 -3.36
CA VAL A 67 3.14 -35.58 -4.08
C VAL A 67 3.98 -35.60 -5.33
N MET A 68 4.75 -36.67 -5.48
CA MET A 68 5.65 -36.93 -6.62
C MET A 68 5.22 -38.19 -7.37
N ALA A 69 5.13 -38.11 -8.70
CA ALA A 69 4.91 -39.27 -9.56
C ALA A 69 6.18 -39.66 -10.27
N LEU A 70 6.54 -40.94 -10.21
CA LEU A 70 7.71 -41.52 -10.85
C LEU A 70 7.34 -42.25 -12.16
N ALA A 71 8.30 -42.37 -13.06
CA ALA A 71 8.11 -43.04 -14.36
C ALA A 71 7.68 -44.52 -14.25
N ASN A 72 8.02 -45.17 -13.13
CA ASN A 72 7.64 -46.57 -12.84
C ASN A 72 6.20 -46.70 -12.32
N LYS A 73 5.37 -45.65 -12.36
CA LYS A 73 4.00 -45.59 -11.82
C LYS A 73 3.92 -45.70 -10.28
N THR A 74 4.90 -45.20 -9.58
CA THR A 74 4.87 -45.08 -8.13
C THR A 74 4.61 -43.65 -7.76
N LEU A 75 3.75 -43.41 -6.78
CA LEU A 75 3.60 -42.09 -6.14
C LEU A 75 4.37 -42.12 -4.82
N LYS A 76 5.08 -41.04 -4.56
CA LYS A 76 5.68 -40.73 -3.27
C LYS A 76 5.02 -39.49 -2.73
N ARG A 77 4.64 -39.53 -1.45
CA ARG A 77 3.99 -38.39 -0.78
C ARG A 77 4.55 -38.17 0.60
N ARG A 78 4.60 -36.94 1.04
CA ARG A 78 5.08 -36.54 2.36
C ARG A 78 4.40 -35.26 2.85
N ASP A 79 4.16 -35.21 4.15
CA ASP A 79 3.81 -33.98 4.86
C ASP A 79 5.10 -33.26 5.26
N LEU A 80 5.28 -32.02 4.79
CA LEU A 80 6.48 -31.21 5.03
C LEU A 80 6.37 -30.38 6.32
N GLU A 81 5.20 -30.31 6.94
CA GLU A 81 4.98 -29.65 8.22
C GLU A 81 5.48 -30.52 9.39
N ASP A 82 5.33 -31.85 9.26
CA ASP A 82 5.76 -32.78 10.25
C ASP A 82 7.19 -33.31 9.92
N PRO A 83 8.23 -32.88 10.69
CA PRO A 83 9.60 -33.39 10.50
C PRO A 83 9.74 -34.90 10.68
N THR A 84 8.82 -35.54 11.46
CA THR A 84 8.82 -36.96 11.72
C THR A 84 8.07 -37.76 10.67
N SER A 85 7.32 -37.12 9.79
CA SER A 85 6.57 -37.75 8.71
C SER A 85 7.52 -38.47 7.77
N LYS A 86 7.27 -39.79 7.65
CA LYS A 86 7.99 -40.63 6.69
C LYS A 86 7.40 -40.45 5.30
N GLU A 87 8.25 -40.67 4.31
CA GLU A 87 7.80 -40.73 2.92
C GLU A 87 6.92 -41.99 2.73
N GLU A 88 5.70 -41.77 2.25
CA GLU A 88 4.79 -42.85 1.90
C GLU A 88 4.88 -43.18 0.42
N GLU A 89 5.01 -44.45 0.09
CA GLU A 89 5.08 -44.93 -1.27
C GLU A 89 3.81 -45.72 -1.64
N ILE A 90 3.19 -45.34 -2.77
CA ILE A 90 1.96 -45.95 -3.28
C ILE A 90 2.24 -46.50 -4.67
N ASP A 91 2.14 -47.82 -4.81
CA ASP A 91 2.32 -48.53 -6.08
C ASP A 91 1.01 -48.46 -6.90
N LEU A 92 1.04 -47.70 -8.00
CA LEU A 92 -0.10 -47.56 -8.91
C LEU A 92 -0.16 -48.70 -9.95
N LYS A 93 0.85 -49.58 -10.08
CA LYS A 93 0.85 -50.67 -11.06
C LYS A 93 -0.32 -51.61 -10.85
N LYS A 94 -0.72 -51.82 -9.59
CA LYS A 94 -1.86 -52.69 -9.23
C LYS A 94 -3.19 -52.10 -9.68
N THR A 95 -3.30 -50.77 -9.69
CA THR A 95 -4.52 -50.04 -10.05
C THR A 95 -4.53 -49.66 -11.52
N ILE A 96 -3.39 -49.20 -12.05
CA ILE A 96 -3.22 -48.86 -13.48
C ILE A 96 -2.57 -50.06 -14.19
N MET A 97 -3.34 -51.11 -14.40
CA MET A 97 -2.83 -52.39 -14.91
C MET A 97 -2.29 -52.32 -16.35
N ARG A 98 -2.72 -51.31 -17.15
CA ARG A 98 -2.29 -51.13 -18.53
C ARG A 98 -0.83 -50.72 -18.61
N THR A 99 0.03 -51.52 -19.24
CA THR A 99 1.48 -51.25 -19.36
C THR A 99 1.76 -49.97 -20.16
N SER A 100 0.96 -49.68 -21.19
CA SER A 100 1.07 -48.50 -22.06
C SER A 100 0.59 -47.19 -21.37
N ALA A 101 -0.13 -47.27 -20.28
CA ALA A 101 -0.69 -46.10 -19.60
C ALA A 101 0.39 -45.30 -18.86
N LYS A 102 0.39 -43.98 -19.06
CA LYS A 102 1.29 -43.02 -18.38
C LYS A 102 0.48 -41.99 -17.64
N ILE A 103 0.98 -41.50 -16.50
CA ILE A 103 0.43 -40.36 -15.80
C ILE A 103 0.59 -39.14 -16.72
N SER A 104 -0.51 -38.44 -17.02
CA SER A 104 -0.53 -37.27 -17.89
C SER A 104 -0.44 -35.99 -17.06
N LYS A 105 -1.12 -35.93 -15.91
CA LYS A 105 -1.11 -34.77 -15.03
C LYS A 105 -1.60 -35.15 -13.63
N LEU A 106 -1.09 -34.44 -12.63
CA LEU A 106 -1.58 -34.48 -11.24
C LEU A 106 -2.27 -33.17 -10.91
N PHE A 107 -3.36 -33.23 -10.15
CA PHE A 107 -4.06 -32.07 -9.63
C PHE A 107 -4.31 -32.26 -8.15
N LEU A 108 -3.65 -31.47 -7.32
CA LEU A 108 -3.82 -31.47 -5.87
C LEU A 108 -4.66 -30.26 -5.47
N ASP A 109 -5.63 -30.48 -4.59
CA ASP A 109 -6.47 -29.43 -4.09
C ASP A 109 -5.69 -28.48 -3.14
N PRO A 110 -6.14 -27.23 -2.92
CA PRO A 110 -5.42 -26.28 -2.09
C PRO A 110 -5.23 -26.70 -0.63
N THR A 111 -6.05 -27.63 -0.12
CA THR A 111 -5.90 -28.17 1.25
C THR A 111 -4.86 -29.27 1.38
N GLY A 112 -4.47 -29.89 0.23
CA GLY A 112 -3.57 -31.04 0.18
C GLY A 112 -4.25 -32.39 0.46
N ASN A 113 -5.60 -32.45 0.55
CA ASN A 113 -6.32 -33.66 0.90
C ASN A 113 -6.80 -34.48 -0.30
N HIS A 114 -7.09 -33.84 -1.42
CA HIS A 114 -7.71 -34.44 -2.59
C HIS A 114 -6.78 -34.40 -3.79
N LEU A 115 -6.39 -35.56 -4.32
CA LEU A 115 -5.54 -35.71 -5.47
C LEU A 115 -6.29 -36.37 -6.63
N LEU A 116 -6.29 -35.72 -7.79
CA LEU A 116 -6.73 -36.30 -9.06
C LEU A 116 -5.53 -36.68 -9.90
N ILE A 117 -5.54 -37.92 -10.46
CA ILE A 117 -4.47 -38.48 -11.27
C ILE A 117 -5.05 -38.76 -12.66
N ALA A 118 -4.71 -37.90 -13.62
CA ALA A 118 -5.10 -38.11 -15.02
C ALA A 118 -4.10 -39.05 -15.71
N VAL A 119 -4.63 -40.10 -16.35
CA VAL A 119 -3.86 -41.11 -17.02
C VAL A 119 -4.26 -41.16 -18.49
N LYS A 120 -3.27 -41.23 -19.34
CA LYS A 120 -3.46 -41.42 -20.78
C LYS A 120 -2.64 -42.61 -21.30
N SER A 121 -3.13 -43.34 -22.30
CA SER A 121 -2.35 -44.39 -22.95
C SER A 121 -1.49 -43.84 -24.11
N ALA A 122 -0.40 -44.52 -24.41
CA ALA A 122 0.38 -44.27 -25.59
C ALA A 122 -0.27 -44.88 -26.85
N LEU A 123 -1.22 -45.78 -26.68
CA LEU A 123 -1.96 -46.42 -27.77
C LEU A 123 -3.23 -45.61 -28.07
N GLU A 124 -3.48 -45.29 -29.34
CA GLU A 124 -4.61 -44.43 -29.76
C GLU A 124 -5.98 -45.01 -29.41
N ASN A 125 -6.08 -46.36 -29.33
CA ASN A 125 -7.36 -47.04 -29.03
C ASN A 125 -7.66 -47.18 -27.53
N ASP A 126 -6.75 -46.80 -26.66
CA ASP A 126 -6.95 -46.90 -25.23
C ASP A 126 -7.59 -45.64 -24.67
N ASN A 127 -8.70 -45.80 -23.97
CA ASN A 127 -9.39 -44.68 -23.33
C ASN A 127 -8.57 -44.06 -22.16
N PRO A 128 -8.52 -42.73 -22.05
CA PRO A 128 -7.97 -42.09 -20.88
C PRO A 128 -8.80 -42.46 -19.64
N ALA A 129 -8.17 -42.40 -18.46
CA ALA A 129 -8.81 -42.69 -17.18
C ALA A 129 -8.45 -41.63 -16.14
N LEU A 130 -9.34 -41.39 -15.18
CA LEU A 130 -9.15 -40.51 -14.06
C LEU A 130 -9.21 -41.31 -12.76
N TYR A 131 -8.22 -41.10 -11.89
CA TYR A 131 -8.18 -41.72 -10.57
C TYR A 131 -8.22 -40.64 -9.49
N TYR A 132 -8.83 -40.95 -8.38
CA TYR A 132 -8.90 -40.09 -7.20
C TYR A 132 -8.22 -40.76 -6.01
N LEU A 133 -7.43 -39.99 -5.27
CA LEU A 133 -6.74 -40.42 -4.05
C LEU A 133 -6.94 -39.35 -2.95
N HIS A 134 -7.52 -39.79 -1.84
CA HIS A 134 -7.60 -38.93 -0.65
C HIS A 134 -6.33 -39.10 0.20
N LYS A 135 -5.94 -38.06 0.96
CA LYS A 135 -4.73 -38.07 1.81
C LYS A 135 -4.66 -39.27 2.76
N THR A 136 -5.80 -39.74 3.29
CA THR A 136 -5.87 -40.88 4.20
C THR A 136 -5.88 -42.26 3.53
N TRP A 137 -6.03 -42.30 2.18
CA TRP A 137 -6.13 -43.57 1.48
C TRP A 137 -4.77 -44.08 1.00
N THR A 138 -4.60 -45.40 1.01
CA THR A 138 -3.38 -46.06 0.54
C THR A 138 -3.45 -46.47 -0.94
N GLN A 139 -4.64 -46.45 -1.54
CA GLN A 139 -4.84 -46.79 -2.95
C GLN A 139 -5.83 -45.86 -3.62
N PRO A 140 -5.58 -45.43 -4.86
CA PRO A 140 -6.51 -44.61 -5.61
C PRO A 140 -7.69 -45.41 -6.12
N ARG A 141 -8.84 -44.73 -6.29
CA ARG A 141 -10.05 -45.26 -6.90
C ARG A 141 -10.28 -44.66 -8.27
N GLN A 142 -10.67 -45.49 -9.24
CA GLN A 142 -11.00 -45.00 -10.60
C GLN A 142 -12.37 -44.29 -10.58
N LEU A 143 -12.45 -43.16 -11.22
CA LEU A 143 -13.67 -42.38 -11.42
C LEU A 143 -14.26 -42.77 -12.77
N PHE A 144 -15.14 -43.77 -12.80
CA PHE A 144 -15.65 -44.36 -14.02
C PHE A 144 -16.52 -43.42 -14.84
N LYS A 145 -17.12 -42.40 -14.22
CA LYS A 145 -17.94 -41.39 -14.91
C LYS A 145 -17.10 -40.45 -15.82
N PHE A 146 -15.78 -40.49 -15.67
CA PHE A 146 -14.83 -39.75 -16.49
C PHE A 146 -14.11 -40.62 -17.51
N ASP A 147 -14.51 -41.87 -17.68
CA ASP A 147 -13.94 -42.72 -18.73
C ASP A 147 -14.12 -42.09 -20.10
N LYS A 148 -13.09 -42.22 -20.95
CA LYS A 148 -12.99 -41.58 -22.28
C LYS A 148 -12.82 -40.03 -22.26
N ILE A 149 -12.71 -39.42 -21.11
CA ILE A 149 -12.52 -37.97 -21.00
C ILE A 149 -11.10 -37.70 -20.48
N LEU A 150 -10.25 -37.06 -21.31
CA LEU A 150 -8.93 -36.62 -20.85
C LEU A 150 -9.03 -35.23 -20.22
N ILE A 151 -8.73 -35.19 -18.91
CA ILE A 151 -8.75 -33.96 -18.11
C ILE A 151 -7.44 -33.21 -18.23
N THR A 152 -7.52 -31.90 -18.40
CA THR A 152 -6.35 -31.03 -18.61
C THR A 152 -6.24 -29.89 -17.60
N ALA A 153 -7.34 -29.52 -16.95
CA ALA A 153 -7.38 -28.49 -15.92
C ALA A 153 -8.44 -28.81 -14.86
N VAL A 154 -8.21 -28.39 -13.61
CA VAL A 154 -9.14 -28.50 -12.50
C VAL A 154 -9.24 -27.14 -11.81
N GLY A 155 -10.45 -26.63 -11.62
CA GLY A 155 -10.76 -25.47 -10.83
C GLY A 155 -11.27 -25.89 -9.45
N TRP A 156 -10.42 -25.77 -8.43
CA TRP A 156 -10.74 -26.15 -7.06
C TRP A 156 -11.58 -25.11 -6.33
N ASN A 157 -12.32 -25.56 -5.32
CA ASN A 157 -13.10 -24.68 -4.47
C ASN A 157 -12.24 -24.09 -3.35
N HIS A 158 -11.84 -22.82 -3.48
CA HIS A 158 -11.05 -22.13 -2.46
C HIS A 158 -11.86 -21.65 -1.26
N ALA A 159 -13.19 -21.64 -1.35
CA ALA A 159 -14.04 -21.22 -0.23
C ALA A 159 -14.07 -22.23 0.92
N GLN A 160 -13.66 -23.46 0.67
CA GLN A 160 -13.66 -24.54 1.67
C GLN A 160 -12.32 -24.80 2.33
N MET A 161 -11.32 -23.93 2.12
CA MET A 161 -9.99 -24.14 2.70
C MET A 161 -9.95 -24.18 4.23
N ASP A 162 -10.92 -23.56 4.89
CA ASP A 162 -11.07 -23.54 6.35
C ASP A 162 -12.23 -24.44 6.82
N ALA A 163 -12.85 -25.21 5.91
CA ALA A 163 -13.95 -26.08 6.29
C ALA A 163 -13.47 -27.25 7.17
N LEU A 164 -14.25 -27.54 8.19
CA LEU A 164 -14.00 -28.68 9.08
C LEU A 164 -14.14 -30.04 8.37
N ASP A 165 -14.78 -30.05 7.19
CA ASP A 165 -15.03 -31.27 6.41
C ASP A 165 -13.97 -31.46 5.33
N ILE A 166 -12.86 -32.11 5.74
CA ILE A 166 -11.74 -32.47 4.86
C ILE A 166 -12.08 -33.62 3.88
N LYS A 167 -13.26 -34.20 3.94
CA LYS A 167 -13.66 -35.36 3.11
C LYS A 167 -14.36 -34.97 1.83
N LYS A 168 -14.91 -33.77 1.73
CA LYS A 168 -15.63 -33.28 0.56
C LYS A 168 -14.91 -32.11 -0.10
N THR A 169 -14.87 -32.12 -1.44
CA THR A 169 -14.30 -31.00 -2.18
C THR A 169 -15.27 -29.82 -2.36
N GLY A 170 -16.58 -30.06 -2.14
CA GLY A 170 -17.60 -29.23 -2.72
C GLY A 170 -17.54 -29.22 -4.26
N PRO A 171 -18.27 -28.31 -4.92
CA PRO A 171 -18.24 -28.20 -6.38
C PRO A 171 -16.87 -27.91 -6.91
N ILE A 172 -16.42 -28.68 -7.89
CA ILE A 172 -15.17 -28.45 -8.63
C ILE A 172 -15.47 -28.37 -10.12
N LEU A 173 -14.65 -27.60 -10.84
CA LEU A 173 -14.73 -27.49 -12.28
C LEU A 173 -13.64 -28.33 -12.94
N ILE A 174 -14.00 -29.04 -13.98
CA ILE A 174 -13.11 -29.92 -14.76
C ILE A 174 -13.02 -29.42 -16.19
N GLY A 175 -11.83 -29.11 -16.66
CA GLY A 175 -11.53 -28.74 -18.04
C GLY A 175 -10.95 -29.91 -18.83
N THR A 176 -11.38 -30.04 -20.10
CA THR A 176 -11.05 -31.20 -20.94
C THR A 176 -10.22 -30.80 -22.18
N THR A 177 -9.67 -31.80 -22.87
CA THR A 177 -8.95 -31.64 -24.16
C THR A 177 -9.83 -31.09 -25.28
N VAL A 178 -11.14 -31.29 -25.23
CA VAL A 178 -12.11 -30.88 -26.25
C VAL A 178 -12.84 -29.59 -25.88
N GLY A 179 -12.31 -28.80 -24.94
CA GLY A 179 -12.86 -27.52 -24.55
C GLY A 179 -14.11 -27.57 -23.68
N LYS A 180 -14.51 -28.73 -23.16
CA LYS A 180 -15.66 -28.85 -22.26
C LYS A 180 -15.28 -28.45 -20.84
N ILE A 181 -16.19 -27.77 -20.17
CA ILE A 181 -16.14 -27.43 -18.75
C ILE A 181 -17.27 -28.19 -18.04
N LEU A 182 -16.88 -29.06 -17.11
CA LEU A 182 -17.80 -29.92 -16.37
C LEU A 182 -17.77 -29.52 -14.90
N GLU A 183 -18.91 -29.68 -14.19
CA GLU A 183 -18.98 -29.56 -12.73
C GLU A 183 -19.19 -30.94 -12.13
N THR A 184 -18.46 -31.24 -11.05
CA THR A 184 -18.62 -32.43 -10.23
C THR A 184 -18.27 -32.12 -8.78
N GLU A 185 -18.49 -33.08 -7.88
CA GLU A 185 -18.09 -33.02 -6.48
C GLU A 185 -17.50 -34.38 -6.09
N LEU A 186 -16.43 -34.36 -5.29
CA LEU A 186 -15.79 -35.57 -4.79
C LEU A 186 -16.03 -35.70 -3.28
N ASN A 187 -16.32 -36.94 -2.86
CA ASN A 187 -16.56 -37.28 -1.47
C ASN A 187 -15.74 -38.51 -1.07
N ALA A 188 -14.88 -38.35 -0.04
CA ALA A 188 -14.05 -39.39 0.52
C ALA A 188 -14.71 -40.11 1.71
N GLU A 189 -15.95 -39.82 2.07
CA GLU A 189 -16.66 -40.49 3.16
C GLU A 189 -16.80 -41.97 2.87
N GLU A 190 -16.32 -42.80 3.79
CA GLU A 190 -16.58 -44.23 3.79
C GLU A 190 -17.93 -44.48 4.47
N GLY A 191 -18.97 -44.76 3.70
CA GLY A 191 -20.28 -45.05 4.25
C GLY A 191 -20.25 -46.33 5.10
N PHE A 192 -20.69 -46.25 6.35
CA PHE A 192 -20.73 -47.36 7.30
C PHE A 192 -21.59 -48.52 6.79
N LEU A 193 -22.55 -48.27 5.91
CA LEU A 193 -23.45 -49.28 5.32
C LEU A 193 -22.96 -49.85 3.98
N GLY A 194 -22.03 -49.18 3.28
CA GLY A 194 -21.54 -49.63 1.96
C GLY A 194 -20.79 -50.95 2.00
N ASN A 195 -20.01 -51.18 3.05
CA ASN A 195 -19.23 -52.41 3.22
C ASN A 195 -20.10 -53.64 3.56
N ALA A 196 -21.28 -53.42 4.13
CA ALA A 196 -22.19 -54.52 4.54
C ALA A 196 -23.03 -55.06 3.38
N PHE A 197 -23.28 -54.25 2.34
CA PHE A 197 -24.17 -54.59 1.22
C PHE A 197 -23.53 -54.60 -0.18
N GLY A 198 -22.19 -54.49 -0.26
CA GLY A 198 -21.51 -54.52 -1.57
C GLY A 198 -21.80 -53.33 -2.47
N MET A 199 -22.46 -52.25 -1.96
CA MET A 199 -22.64 -51.01 -2.67
C MET A 199 -21.36 -50.17 -2.57
N THR A 200 -20.66 -50.03 -3.68
CA THR A 200 -19.51 -49.13 -3.76
C THR A 200 -20.02 -47.69 -3.53
N ASN A 201 -19.58 -47.08 -2.45
CA ASN A 201 -19.86 -45.66 -2.21
C ASN A 201 -19.38 -44.86 -3.41
N GLN A 202 -20.31 -44.14 -4.02
CA GLN A 202 -20.02 -43.26 -5.14
C GLN A 202 -19.13 -42.11 -4.67
N VAL A 203 -17.89 -42.07 -5.16
CA VAL A 203 -16.90 -41.06 -4.79
C VAL A 203 -17.18 -39.73 -5.52
N GLU A 204 -17.63 -39.84 -6.77
CA GLU A 204 -17.93 -38.69 -7.63
C GLU A 204 -19.41 -38.52 -7.88
N THR A 205 -19.89 -37.29 -7.94
CA THR A 205 -21.21 -36.93 -8.49
C THR A 205 -21.19 -37.05 -10.01
N ASP A 206 -22.39 -37.09 -10.65
CA ASP A 206 -22.45 -37.14 -12.12
C ASP A 206 -21.88 -35.82 -12.71
N PRO A 207 -20.87 -35.89 -13.58
CA PRO A 207 -20.29 -34.70 -14.19
C PRO A 207 -21.32 -34.05 -15.11
N LYS A 208 -21.63 -32.79 -14.83
CA LYS A 208 -22.58 -31.97 -15.64
C LYS A 208 -21.79 -31.02 -16.52
N GLU A 209 -22.06 -31.09 -17.83
CA GLU A 209 -21.50 -30.13 -18.80
C GLU A 209 -22.12 -28.75 -18.57
N LEU A 210 -21.32 -27.75 -18.23
CA LEU A 210 -21.74 -26.37 -18.01
C LEU A 210 -21.56 -25.51 -19.25
N TYR A 211 -20.45 -25.71 -19.95
CA TYR A 211 -20.09 -24.90 -21.11
C TYR A 211 -19.10 -25.65 -22.00
N LYS A 212 -19.15 -25.38 -23.30
CA LYS A 212 -18.14 -25.80 -24.26
C LYS A 212 -17.54 -24.55 -24.93
N ILE A 213 -16.21 -24.41 -24.86
CA ILE A 213 -15.50 -23.32 -25.50
C ILE A 213 -15.64 -23.46 -27.02
N GLU A 214 -15.88 -22.35 -27.69
CA GLU A 214 -15.97 -22.30 -29.14
C GLU A 214 -14.65 -22.73 -29.76
N LYS A 215 -14.76 -23.33 -30.96
CA LYS A 215 -13.59 -23.76 -31.74
C LYS A 215 -12.68 -22.56 -32.03
N GLY A 216 -11.37 -22.80 -32.02
CA GLY A 216 -10.37 -21.80 -32.36
C GLY A 216 -10.44 -21.38 -33.83
N GLN A 217 -9.62 -20.40 -34.20
CA GLN A 217 -9.50 -19.91 -35.59
C GLN A 217 -9.14 -21.01 -36.59
N SER A 218 -8.49 -22.09 -36.14
CA SER A 218 -8.17 -23.30 -36.93
C SER A 218 -9.34 -24.26 -37.07
N ASN A 219 -10.53 -23.91 -36.60
CA ASN A 219 -11.74 -24.76 -36.56
C ASN A 219 -11.55 -26.08 -35.79
N GLN A 220 -10.53 -26.15 -34.91
CA GLN A 220 -10.26 -27.28 -34.01
C GLN A 220 -10.71 -26.97 -32.59
N ASP A 221 -11.11 -28.03 -31.86
CA ASP A 221 -11.39 -27.90 -30.41
C ASP A 221 -10.09 -27.54 -29.68
N GLU A 222 -10.16 -26.51 -28.82
CA GLU A 222 -9.04 -26.10 -28.01
C GLU A 222 -9.11 -26.71 -26.62
N LYS A 223 -7.99 -27.29 -26.15
CA LYS A 223 -7.94 -27.82 -24.77
C LYS A 223 -8.00 -26.70 -23.74
N VAL A 224 -8.69 -26.94 -22.64
CA VAL A 224 -8.64 -26.07 -21.46
C VAL A 224 -7.28 -26.27 -20.77
N THR A 225 -6.44 -25.25 -20.69
CA THR A 225 -5.10 -25.33 -20.09
C THR A 225 -5.06 -24.87 -18.64
N GLY A 226 -5.96 -23.94 -18.28
CA GLY A 226 -6.13 -23.44 -16.92
C GLY A 226 -7.60 -23.16 -16.63
N LEU A 227 -8.02 -23.40 -15.41
CA LEU A 227 -9.40 -23.24 -14.97
C LEU A 227 -9.41 -22.95 -13.48
N GLN A 228 -10.08 -21.86 -13.07
CA GLN A 228 -10.25 -21.52 -11.68
C GLN A 228 -11.50 -20.66 -11.48
N TYR A 229 -12.12 -20.78 -10.32
CA TYR A 229 -13.25 -19.94 -9.95
C TYR A 229 -13.14 -19.41 -8.53
N PHE A 230 -13.77 -18.28 -8.28
CA PHE A 230 -13.74 -17.60 -7.00
C PHE A 230 -15.09 -16.97 -6.67
N LEU A 231 -15.38 -16.91 -5.39
CA LEU A 231 -16.52 -16.18 -4.85
C LEU A 231 -16.12 -14.74 -4.55
N SER A 232 -16.95 -13.77 -4.93
CA SER A 232 -16.66 -12.35 -4.67
C SER A 232 -16.64 -12.03 -3.16
N LYS A 233 -15.67 -11.22 -2.71
CA LYS A 233 -15.66 -10.73 -1.31
C LYS A 233 -16.83 -9.81 -0.99
N LEU A 234 -17.33 -9.06 -1.97
CA LEU A 234 -18.40 -8.06 -1.78
C LEU A 234 -19.79 -8.66 -1.90
N ASN A 235 -19.93 -9.80 -2.58
CA ASN A 235 -21.21 -10.43 -2.81
C ASN A 235 -21.08 -11.95 -2.74
N SER A 236 -21.58 -12.55 -1.68
CA SER A 236 -21.52 -14.00 -1.41
C SER A 236 -22.32 -14.88 -2.40
N GLN A 237 -22.90 -14.30 -3.42
CA GLN A 237 -23.62 -15.01 -4.48
C GLN A 237 -22.97 -14.81 -5.85
N LYS A 238 -22.01 -13.89 -5.98
CA LYS A 238 -21.38 -13.57 -7.25
C LYS A 238 -20.09 -14.36 -7.41
N TYR A 239 -20.04 -15.16 -8.46
CA TYR A 239 -18.86 -15.95 -8.84
C TYR A 239 -18.22 -15.38 -10.10
N PHE A 240 -16.92 -15.54 -10.17
CA PHE A 240 -16.17 -15.30 -11.40
C PHE A 240 -15.27 -16.50 -11.69
N ILE A 241 -15.26 -16.89 -12.96
CA ILE A 241 -14.58 -18.08 -13.46
C ILE A 241 -13.61 -17.63 -14.54
N THR A 242 -12.35 -18.00 -14.41
CA THR A 242 -11.31 -17.76 -15.40
C THR A 242 -10.96 -19.05 -16.10
N VAL A 243 -10.93 -19.01 -17.42
CA VAL A 243 -10.61 -20.17 -18.27
C VAL A 243 -9.54 -19.77 -19.28
N THR A 244 -8.51 -20.59 -19.43
CA THR A 244 -7.49 -20.40 -20.45
C THR A 244 -7.41 -21.59 -21.40
N THR A 245 -7.14 -21.28 -22.66
CA THR A 245 -6.70 -22.20 -23.69
C THR A 245 -5.27 -21.83 -24.11
N PRO A 246 -4.61 -22.56 -25.03
CA PRO A 246 -3.30 -22.14 -25.53
C PRO A 246 -3.29 -20.75 -26.16
N THR A 247 -4.44 -20.30 -26.72
CA THR A 247 -4.53 -19.06 -27.48
C THR A 247 -5.44 -18.01 -26.87
N ARG A 248 -6.28 -18.35 -25.88
CA ARG A 248 -7.33 -17.47 -25.39
C ARG A 248 -7.45 -17.47 -23.86
N LEU A 249 -7.78 -16.30 -23.33
CA LEU A 249 -8.15 -16.08 -21.93
C LEU A 249 -9.61 -15.64 -21.86
N TYR A 250 -10.42 -16.40 -21.15
CA TYR A 250 -11.87 -16.12 -20.94
C TYR A 250 -12.16 -15.80 -19.49
N GLN A 251 -13.18 -15.00 -19.30
CA GLN A 251 -13.74 -14.67 -18.02
C GLN A 251 -15.26 -14.76 -18.03
N PHE A 252 -15.83 -15.50 -17.09
CA PHE A 252 -17.26 -15.63 -16.89
C PHE A 252 -17.63 -15.07 -15.51
N ILE A 253 -18.64 -14.22 -15.46
CA ILE A 253 -19.09 -13.58 -14.21
C ILE A 253 -20.59 -13.79 -14.10
N GLY A 254 -21.05 -14.23 -12.95
CA GLY A 254 -22.50 -14.44 -12.75
C GLY A 254 -22.85 -14.59 -11.28
N THR A 255 -24.15 -14.45 -11.02
CA THR A 255 -24.72 -14.60 -9.67
C THR A 255 -25.41 -15.96 -9.57
N VAL A 256 -25.11 -16.69 -8.51
CA VAL A 256 -25.72 -17.97 -8.18
C VAL A 256 -26.78 -17.74 -7.10
N PRO A 257 -28.04 -18.12 -7.33
CA PRO A 257 -29.09 -18.04 -6.31
C PRO A 257 -28.76 -18.90 -5.09
N ARG A 258 -29.24 -18.50 -3.91
CA ARG A 258 -29.13 -19.32 -2.69
C ARG A 258 -30.11 -20.51 -2.78
N SER A 259 -29.76 -21.49 -3.60
CA SER A 259 -30.54 -22.72 -3.73
C SER A 259 -29.60 -23.90 -3.78
N ASP A 260 -30.04 -25.03 -3.22
CA ASP A 260 -29.24 -26.29 -3.27
C ASP A 260 -29.31 -26.98 -4.65
N THR A 261 -29.67 -26.25 -5.70
CA THR A 261 -29.72 -26.78 -7.05
C THR A 261 -28.32 -27.11 -7.57
N ARG A 262 -28.15 -28.34 -8.04
CA ARG A 262 -26.93 -28.81 -8.69
C ARG A 262 -27.15 -28.93 -10.20
N PRO A 263 -26.23 -28.51 -11.03
CA PRO A 263 -24.89 -27.96 -10.72
C PRO A 263 -24.95 -26.50 -10.21
N LEU A 264 -24.09 -26.19 -9.23
CA LEU A 264 -24.08 -24.91 -8.54
C LEU A 264 -23.70 -23.75 -9.47
N LEU A 265 -22.68 -23.95 -10.31
CA LEU A 265 -22.09 -22.90 -11.15
C LEU A 265 -22.78 -22.75 -12.51
N ALA A 266 -23.80 -23.59 -12.84
CA ALA A 266 -24.54 -23.49 -14.08
C ALA A 266 -25.16 -22.11 -14.34
N PRO A 267 -25.72 -21.39 -13.32
CA PRO A 267 -26.28 -20.05 -13.52
C PRO A 267 -25.26 -19.04 -14.06
N VAL A 268 -23.97 -19.18 -13.72
CA VAL A 268 -22.92 -18.31 -14.20
C VAL A 268 -22.77 -18.41 -15.71
N PHE A 269 -22.89 -19.63 -16.29
CA PHE A 269 -22.74 -19.89 -17.72
C PHE A 269 -24.04 -19.68 -18.53
N ASN A 270 -25.21 -19.77 -17.89
CA ASN A 270 -26.49 -19.73 -18.57
C ASN A 270 -26.73 -18.49 -19.43
N LYS A 271 -26.25 -17.32 -18.97
CA LYS A 271 -26.37 -16.07 -19.73
C LYS A 271 -25.55 -16.10 -21.04
N TYR A 272 -24.45 -16.82 -21.05
CA TYR A 272 -23.59 -16.99 -22.23
C TYR A 272 -24.11 -18.06 -23.20
N LEU A 273 -24.79 -19.10 -22.69
CA LEU A 273 -25.39 -20.16 -23.51
C LEU A 273 -26.65 -19.67 -24.25
N ARG A 274 -27.42 -18.76 -23.67
CA ARG A 274 -28.68 -18.27 -24.23
C ARG A 274 -28.52 -17.12 -25.23
N GLY A 275 -27.27 -16.76 -25.58
CA GLY A 275 -27.02 -15.72 -26.59
C GLY A 275 -27.33 -14.29 -26.14
N SER A 276 -27.70 -14.08 -24.87
CA SER A 276 -27.90 -12.74 -24.33
C SER A 276 -26.58 -11.95 -24.17
N GLU A 277 -25.50 -12.66 -23.97
CA GLU A 277 -24.14 -12.08 -23.93
C GLU A 277 -23.19 -12.96 -24.77
N TYR A 278 -22.45 -12.32 -25.69
CA TYR A 278 -21.38 -13.00 -26.45
C TYR A 278 -20.10 -13.04 -25.60
N VAL A 279 -19.55 -14.24 -25.44
CA VAL A 279 -18.29 -14.42 -24.73
C VAL A 279 -17.14 -13.97 -25.63
N ARG A 280 -16.58 -12.80 -25.32
CA ARG A 280 -15.35 -12.37 -25.98
C ARG A 280 -14.16 -12.80 -25.14
N PRO A 281 -13.10 -13.39 -25.75
CA PRO A 281 -11.86 -13.59 -25.01
C PRO A 281 -11.29 -12.23 -24.58
N LEU A 282 -10.82 -12.15 -23.32
CA LEU A 282 -10.11 -10.97 -22.81
C LEU A 282 -8.80 -10.72 -23.58
N SER A 283 -8.16 -11.79 -24.00
CA SER A 283 -6.99 -11.78 -24.85
C SER A 283 -7.03 -12.97 -25.80
N GLU A 284 -6.72 -12.76 -27.06
CA GLU A 284 -6.69 -13.77 -28.10
C GLU A 284 -5.38 -13.64 -28.90
N LEU A 285 -4.76 -14.77 -29.17
CA LEU A 285 -3.52 -14.91 -29.94
C LEU A 285 -3.77 -15.48 -31.33
N PRO A 286 -2.92 -15.17 -32.30
CA PRO A 286 -2.95 -15.88 -33.56
C PRO A 286 -2.71 -17.38 -33.34
N PRO A 287 -3.19 -18.24 -34.25
CA PRO A 287 -2.97 -19.67 -34.16
C PRO A 287 -1.47 -19.97 -34.10
N SER A 288 -1.06 -20.68 -33.07
CA SER A 288 0.33 -21.15 -32.90
C SER A 288 0.40 -22.65 -33.07
N SER A 289 1.49 -23.16 -33.66
CA SER A 289 1.78 -24.59 -33.73
C SER A 289 2.10 -25.19 -32.35
N ARG A 290 2.50 -24.34 -31.40
CA ARG A 290 2.88 -24.69 -30.04
C ARG A 290 1.68 -24.56 -29.13
N LYS A 291 1.57 -25.42 -28.12
CA LYS A 291 0.36 -25.53 -27.29
C LYS A 291 0.63 -25.43 -25.78
N SER A 292 1.73 -24.77 -25.39
CA SER A 292 2.02 -24.56 -23.99
C SER A 292 1.28 -23.33 -23.47
N SER A 293 0.63 -23.47 -22.33
CA SER A 293 -0.06 -22.39 -21.62
C SER A 293 -0.19 -22.77 -20.15
N SER A 294 0.00 -21.78 -19.26
CA SER A 294 -0.22 -21.95 -17.82
C SER A 294 -0.97 -20.76 -17.24
N LEU A 295 -1.86 -21.06 -16.31
CA LEU A 295 -2.62 -20.09 -15.52
C LEU A 295 -2.10 -20.11 -14.10
N SER A 296 -1.84 -18.95 -13.53
CA SER A 296 -1.39 -18.80 -12.16
C SER A 296 -2.12 -17.64 -11.46
N PHE A 297 -2.19 -17.71 -10.15
CA PHE A 297 -2.79 -16.67 -9.32
C PHE A 297 -1.86 -16.35 -8.15
N PHE A 298 -1.85 -15.08 -7.76
CA PHE A 298 -1.19 -14.64 -6.55
C PHE A 298 -2.23 -14.35 -5.47
N PHE A 299 -2.03 -14.93 -4.29
CA PHE A 299 -2.84 -14.75 -3.09
C PHE A 299 -1.99 -14.07 -2.01
N ASN A 300 -2.45 -12.95 -1.50
CA ASN A 300 -1.76 -12.27 -0.40
C ASN A 300 -2.17 -12.89 0.94
N GLN A 301 -1.26 -13.65 1.54
CA GLN A 301 -1.48 -14.32 2.82
C GLN A 301 -1.45 -13.37 4.01
N GLU A 302 -0.70 -12.27 3.92
CA GLU A 302 -0.59 -11.28 5.01
C GLU A 302 -1.89 -10.52 5.25
N LYS A 303 -2.74 -10.43 4.21
CA LYS A 303 -4.06 -9.79 4.30
C LYS A 303 -5.19 -10.75 4.67
N ARG A 304 -4.87 -11.99 5.03
CA ARG A 304 -5.87 -12.99 5.39
C ARG A 304 -6.40 -12.71 6.79
N GLU A 305 -7.67 -12.31 6.88
CA GLU A 305 -8.39 -12.29 8.14
C GLU A 305 -9.00 -13.68 8.42
N TYR A 306 -9.08 -14.04 9.69
CA TYR A 306 -9.68 -15.31 10.11
C TYR A 306 -11.13 -15.43 9.58
N ASN A 307 -11.47 -16.56 8.98
CA ASN A 307 -12.78 -16.84 8.32
C ASN A 307 -13.10 -16.01 7.06
N GLN A 308 -12.17 -15.32 6.47
CA GLN A 308 -12.42 -14.69 5.17
C GLN A 308 -12.04 -15.61 4.00
N ILE A 309 -12.87 -15.57 2.95
CA ILE A 309 -12.61 -16.26 1.69
C ILE A 309 -11.34 -15.68 1.07
N LEU A 310 -10.34 -16.53 0.83
CA LEU A 310 -9.11 -16.16 0.18
C LEU A 310 -9.35 -15.95 -1.32
N ASN A 311 -9.29 -14.69 -1.76
CA ASN A 311 -9.38 -14.34 -3.16
C ASN A 311 -8.01 -13.92 -3.71
N PRO A 312 -7.73 -14.22 -4.97
CA PRO A 312 -6.49 -13.78 -5.59
C PRO A 312 -6.47 -12.27 -5.80
N GLU A 313 -5.30 -11.67 -5.68
CA GLU A 313 -5.07 -10.26 -5.99
C GLU A 313 -4.59 -10.05 -7.42
N LYS A 314 -3.91 -11.03 -8.00
CA LYS A 314 -3.39 -10.97 -9.37
C LYS A 314 -3.59 -12.28 -10.10
N ILE A 315 -3.73 -12.16 -11.42
CA ILE A 315 -3.79 -13.27 -12.37
C ILE A 315 -2.60 -13.19 -13.32
N GLY A 316 -2.02 -14.34 -13.65
CA GLY A 316 -1.01 -14.51 -14.69
C GLY A 316 -1.43 -15.58 -15.66
N TRP A 317 -1.38 -15.28 -16.96
CA TRP A 317 -1.56 -16.24 -18.03
C TRP A 317 -0.34 -16.21 -18.95
N MET A 318 0.38 -17.31 -18.93
CA MET A 318 1.49 -17.52 -19.85
C MET A 318 0.98 -18.22 -21.12
N SER A 319 1.34 -17.67 -22.24
CA SER A 319 1.29 -18.29 -23.56
C SER A 319 2.71 -18.48 -24.08
N GLU A 320 2.88 -18.99 -25.29
CA GLU A 320 4.22 -19.11 -25.90
C GLU A 320 4.85 -17.76 -26.27
N LEU A 321 4.03 -16.73 -26.48
CA LEU A 321 4.48 -15.45 -27.01
C LEU A 321 4.66 -14.40 -25.93
N PHE A 322 3.88 -14.48 -24.83
CA PHE A 322 3.94 -13.50 -23.76
C PHE A 322 3.41 -14.06 -22.44
N LEU A 323 3.74 -13.36 -21.37
CA LEU A 323 3.08 -13.44 -20.07
C LEU A 323 2.11 -12.27 -19.94
N PHE A 324 0.82 -12.56 -19.94
CA PHE A 324 -0.22 -11.60 -19.54
C PHE A 324 -0.38 -11.64 -18.02
N TRP A 325 -0.44 -10.48 -17.38
CA TRP A 325 -0.82 -10.39 -15.98
C TRP A 325 -1.76 -9.21 -15.74
N GLY A 326 -2.55 -9.29 -14.68
CA GLY A 326 -3.46 -8.22 -14.28
C GLY A 326 -3.85 -8.29 -12.82
N GLY A 327 -4.12 -7.14 -12.22
CA GLY A 327 -4.72 -7.04 -10.91
C GLY A 327 -6.18 -7.51 -10.93
N ILE A 328 -6.64 -8.14 -9.85
CA ILE A 328 -8.04 -8.55 -9.69
C ILE A 328 -8.72 -7.53 -8.79
N GLN A 329 -9.77 -6.88 -9.30
CA GLN A 329 -10.60 -5.95 -8.55
C GLN A 329 -11.88 -6.62 -8.10
N ALA A 330 -12.20 -6.48 -6.82
CA ALA A 330 -13.47 -6.97 -6.26
C ALA A 330 -14.63 -5.98 -6.50
N ASN A 331 -14.68 -5.32 -7.67
CA ASN A 331 -15.72 -4.35 -7.99
C ASN A 331 -17.06 -5.04 -8.29
N ASN A 332 -18.18 -4.30 -8.08
CA ASN A 332 -19.51 -4.74 -8.49
C ASN A 332 -19.71 -4.70 -10.02
N ASP A 333 -18.67 -4.46 -10.80
CA ASP A 333 -18.78 -4.47 -12.27
C ASP A 333 -19.01 -5.89 -12.78
N ASP A 334 -20.08 -6.07 -13.54
CA ASP A 334 -20.45 -7.35 -14.17
C ASP A 334 -19.68 -7.63 -15.47
N ARG A 335 -18.80 -6.73 -15.89
CA ARG A 335 -18.09 -6.84 -17.17
C ARG A 335 -16.71 -7.41 -17.06
N THR A 336 -15.94 -7.01 -16.04
CA THR A 336 -14.57 -7.50 -15.87
C THR A 336 -14.16 -7.50 -14.41
N VAL A 337 -13.40 -8.52 -14.01
CA VAL A 337 -12.76 -8.62 -12.69
C VAL A 337 -11.29 -8.19 -12.76
N ILE A 338 -10.70 -8.26 -13.97
CA ILE A 338 -9.32 -7.83 -14.19
C ILE A 338 -9.32 -6.30 -14.36
N ASP A 339 -8.51 -5.64 -13.57
CA ASP A 339 -8.34 -4.19 -13.61
C ASP A 339 -7.81 -3.73 -14.99
N PRO A 340 -8.58 -2.93 -15.75
CA PRO A 340 -8.13 -2.44 -17.05
C PRO A 340 -6.89 -1.54 -16.99
N GLN A 341 -6.69 -0.85 -15.85
CA GLN A 341 -5.57 0.06 -15.64
C GLN A 341 -4.31 -0.64 -15.13
N ASN A 342 -4.48 -1.80 -14.48
CA ASN A 342 -3.39 -2.56 -13.87
C ASN A 342 -3.25 -3.94 -14.53
N ARG A 343 -3.04 -3.95 -15.84
CA ARG A 343 -2.79 -5.15 -16.64
C ARG A 343 -1.71 -4.88 -17.67
N ARG A 344 -0.91 -5.90 -17.94
CA ARG A 344 0.19 -5.80 -18.90
C ARG A 344 0.48 -7.14 -19.55
N SER A 345 1.10 -7.09 -20.74
CA SER A 345 1.62 -8.25 -21.44
C SER A 345 3.12 -8.08 -21.63
N ILE A 346 3.89 -9.01 -21.13
CA ILE A 346 5.35 -9.04 -21.22
C ILE A 346 5.71 -10.01 -22.36
N PRO A 347 6.24 -9.55 -23.49
CA PRO A 347 6.60 -10.42 -24.60
C PRO A 347 7.81 -11.26 -24.25
N PHE A 348 7.86 -12.49 -24.75
CA PHE A 348 9.04 -13.33 -24.69
C PHE A 348 9.89 -13.14 -25.95
N GLU A 349 11.20 -13.03 -25.75
CA GLU A 349 12.15 -13.05 -26.86
C GLU A 349 12.20 -14.46 -27.45
N VAL A 350 11.76 -14.59 -28.69
CA VAL A 350 11.78 -15.88 -29.41
C VAL A 350 13.12 -16.00 -30.17
N SER A 351 14.09 -16.65 -29.55
CA SER A 351 15.43 -16.92 -30.16
C SER A 351 15.38 -18.22 -30.92
N GLY A 352 14.60 -18.71 -31.58
CA GLY A 352 14.61 -19.95 -32.41
C GLY A 352 15.16 -21.23 -31.75
N SER A 353 15.74 -21.14 -30.56
CA SER A 353 16.24 -22.25 -29.75
C SER A 353 15.12 -22.86 -28.89
N GLU A 354 15.04 -24.19 -28.83
CA GLU A 354 14.10 -24.87 -27.91
C GLU A 354 14.37 -24.57 -26.42
N ASP A 355 15.59 -24.21 -26.08
CA ASP A 355 15.99 -23.93 -24.72
C ASP A 355 15.41 -22.59 -24.18
N ASP A 356 15.05 -21.68 -25.09
CA ASP A 356 14.47 -20.38 -24.80
C ASP A 356 12.93 -20.34 -24.87
N ILE A 357 12.29 -21.50 -25.01
CA ILE A 357 10.83 -21.59 -25.01
C ILE A 357 10.34 -21.70 -23.58
N PRO A 358 9.48 -20.77 -23.10
CA PRO A 358 8.89 -20.85 -21.76
C PRO A 358 7.94 -22.05 -21.65
N ARG A 359 8.07 -22.82 -20.58
CA ARG A 359 7.27 -24.03 -20.32
C ARG A 359 6.14 -23.79 -19.32
N GLN A 360 6.44 -23.06 -18.25
CA GLN A 360 5.49 -22.70 -17.20
C GLN A 360 5.86 -21.33 -16.64
N ALA A 361 4.87 -20.61 -16.10
CA ALA A 361 5.10 -19.39 -15.35
C ALA A 361 4.18 -19.33 -14.14
N PHE A 362 4.72 -18.84 -13.03
CA PHE A 362 3.96 -18.48 -11.85
C PHE A 362 4.24 -17.03 -11.50
N ILE A 363 3.21 -16.32 -11.06
CA ILE A 363 3.31 -14.95 -10.61
C ILE A 363 3.38 -14.88 -9.09
N THR A 364 4.12 -13.89 -8.60
CA THR A 364 4.18 -13.47 -7.19
C THR A 364 3.56 -12.08 -7.05
N GLU A 365 3.78 -11.40 -5.92
CA GLU A 365 3.23 -10.05 -5.74
C GLU A 365 3.78 -9.07 -6.79
N PHE A 366 5.09 -9.07 -7.05
CA PHE A 366 5.73 -8.11 -7.96
C PHE A 366 6.54 -8.75 -9.09
N HIS A 367 6.68 -10.06 -9.09
CA HIS A 367 7.52 -10.76 -10.06
C HIS A 367 6.81 -11.96 -10.69
N ALA A 368 7.41 -12.48 -11.73
CA ALA A 368 7.07 -13.77 -12.32
C ALA A 368 8.30 -14.68 -12.38
N LEU A 369 8.11 -15.94 -12.00
CA LEU A 369 9.09 -17.01 -12.22
C LEU A 369 8.70 -17.78 -13.46
N ILE A 370 9.59 -17.86 -14.43
CA ILE A 370 9.38 -18.49 -15.72
C ILE A 370 10.35 -19.63 -15.89
N LEU A 371 9.80 -20.82 -16.09
CA LEU A 371 10.54 -22.05 -16.28
C LEU A 371 10.88 -22.25 -17.78
N TYR A 372 12.15 -22.45 -18.05
CA TYR A 372 12.69 -22.89 -19.34
C TYR A 372 13.25 -24.32 -19.22
N LYS A 373 13.81 -24.85 -20.29
CA LYS A 373 14.35 -26.21 -20.30
C LYS A 373 15.53 -26.42 -19.33
N ASN A 374 16.42 -25.45 -19.22
CA ASN A 374 17.65 -25.52 -18.43
C ASN A 374 17.84 -24.34 -17.45
N LYS A 375 16.92 -23.41 -17.40
CA LYS A 375 17.00 -22.20 -16.55
C LYS A 375 15.68 -21.81 -15.97
N LEU A 376 15.72 -21.13 -14.83
CA LEU A 376 14.62 -20.43 -14.20
C LEU A 376 14.91 -18.93 -14.24
N ARG A 377 13.98 -18.14 -14.78
CA ARG A 377 14.12 -16.67 -14.83
C ARG A 377 13.08 -16.00 -13.94
N GLY A 378 13.50 -14.98 -13.20
CA GLY A 378 12.64 -14.08 -12.44
C GLY A 378 12.55 -12.72 -13.12
N ILE A 379 11.35 -12.29 -13.48
CA ILE A 379 11.11 -11.01 -14.17
C ILE A 379 10.21 -10.14 -13.28
N CYS A 380 10.53 -8.86 -13.16
CA CYS A 380 9.68 -7.91 -12.48
C CYS A 380 8.45 -7.56 -13.35
N LEU A 381 7.25 -7.69 -12.80
CA LEU A 381 5.99 -7.42 -13.49
C LEU A 381 5.77 -5.92 -13.82
N LEU A 382 6.46 -5.01 -13.13
CA LEU A 382 6.23 -3.58 -13.22
C LEU A 382 7.08 -2.88 -14.29
N ASN A 383 8.29 -3.39 -14.53
CA ASN A 383 9.26 -2.77 -15.47
C ASN A 383 9.91 -3.76 -16.44
N ASP A 384 9.46 -5.03 -16.44
CA ASP A 384 9.92 -6.12 -17.32
C ASP A 384 11.41 -6.49 -17.16
N GLN A 385 12.09 -5.95 -16.14
CA GLN A 385 13.49 -6.23 -15.89
C GLN A 385 13.70 -7.64 -15.34
N GLU A 386 14.70 -8.33 -15.87
CA GLU A 386 15.19 -9.59 -15.33
C GLU A 386 15.96 -9.31 -14.04
N ILE A 387 15.49 -9.90 -12.93
CA ILE A 387 16.07 -9.72 -11.59
C ILE A 387 16.77 -10.98 -11.07
N PHE A 388 16.49 -12.12 -11.67
CA PHE A 388 16.98 -13.41 -11.21
C PHE A 388 17.11 -14.38 -12.37
N VAL A 389 18.23 -15.07 -12.46
CA VAL A 389 18.46 -16.19 -13.37
C VAL A 389 19.19 -17.28 -12.61
N ASP A 390 18.64 -18.47 -12.63
CA ASP A 390 19.28 -19.67 -12.10
C ASP A 390 19.40 -20.73 -13.20
N GLN A 391 20.61 -21.07 -13.53
CA GLN A 391 20.93 -22.10 -14.53
C GLN A 391 21.10 -23.47 -13.85
N HIS A 392 20.61 -24.49 -14.52
CA HIS A 392 20.70 -25.87 -14.05
C HIS A 392 21.43 -26.75 -15.07
N ASP A 393 22.27 -27.64 -14.57
CA ASP A 393 23.06 -28.57 -15.38
C ASP A 393 22.21 -29.66 -16.06
N GLY A 394 20.93 -29.78 -15.70
CA GLY A 394 19.99 -30.79 -16.23
C GLY A 394 18.70 -30.16 -16.78
N THR A 395 17.94 -30.98 -17.50
CA THR A 395 16.63 -30.59 -18.01
C THR A 395 15.64 -30.42 -16.85
N LEU A 396 15.06 -29.24 -16.72
CA LEU A 396 13.97 -28.96 -15.81
C LEU A 396 12.68 -29.54 -16.38
N VAL A 397 12.06 -30.44 -15.60
CA VAL A 397 10.84 -31.17 -16.02
C VAL A 397 9.60 -30.32 -15.78
N GLY A 398 9.53 -29.63 -14.62
CA GLY A 398 8.38 -28.84 -14.27
C GLY A 398 8.58 -28.00 -13.02
N MET A 399 7.56 -27.19 -12.73
CA MET A 399 7.50 -26.33 -11.56
C MET A 399 6.12 -26.45 -10.91
N ALA A 400 6.06 -26.44 -9.58
CA ALA A 400 4.85 -26.42 -8.79
C ALA A 400 4.89 -25.25 -7.78
N GLN A 401 3.73 -24.70 -7.47
CA GLN A 401 3.58 -23.65 -6.47
C GLN A 401 2.73 -24.14 -5.31
N ASP A 402 3.21 -24.00 -4.09
CA ASP A 402 2.38 -24.05 -2.90
C ASP A 402 1.77 -22.64 -2.71
N GLN A 403 0.53 -22.50 -3.11
CA GLN A 403 -0.19 -21.22 -3.06
C GLN A 403 -0.40 -20.71 -1.64
N MET A 404 -0.47 -21.64 -0.66
CA MET A 404 -0.70 -21.30 0.76
C MET A 404 0.55 -20.77 1.45
N LYS A 405 1.73 -21.16 0.99
CA LYS A 405 3.01 -20.79 1.62
C LYS A 405 3.87 -19.90 0.72
N ASN A 406 3.40 -19.59 -0.49
CA ASN A 406 4.14 -18.83 -1.50
C ASN A 406 5.55 -19.38 -1.76
N ILE A 407 5.63 -20.70 -1.86
CA ILE A 407 6.86 -21.46 -2.09
C ILE A 407 6.79 -22.10 -3.47
N PHE A 408 7.89 -22.06 -4.20
CA PHE A 408 7.99 -22.67 -5.53
C PHE A 408 8.90 -23.87 -5.47
N TRP A 409 8.50 -24.92 -6.19
CA TRP A 409 9.23 -26.17 -6.29
C TRP A 409 9.56 -26.42 -7.75
N VAL A 410 10.84 -26.54 -8.06
CA VAL A 410 11.34 -26.83 -9.39
C VAL A 410 12.02 -28.19 -9.35
N TYR A 411 11.78 -29.01 -10.34
CA TYR A 411 12.33 -30.37 -10.34
C TYR A 411 12.90 -30.79 -11.67
N THR A 412 13.95 -31.59 -11.60
CA THR A 412 14.52 -32.38 -12.68
C THR A 412 14.05 -33.83 -12.53
N GLU A 413 14.52 -34.72 -13.39
CA GLU A 413 14.20 -36.15 -13.25
C GLU A 413 14.67 -36.76 -11.92
N TYR A 414 15.75 -36.23 -11.31
CA TYR A 414 16.37 -36.83 -10.12
C TYR A 414 16.63 -35.85 -8.97
N SER A 415 16.22 -34.61 -9.10
CA SER A 415 16.46 -33.58 -8.08
C SER A 415 15.28 -32.67 -7.93
N VAL A 416 15.07 -32.19 -6.70
CA VAL A 416 14.01 -31.24 -6.34
C VAL A 416 14.63 -30.03 -5.67
N PHE A 417 14.25 -28.84 -6.12
CA PHE A 417 14.72 -27.55 -5.60
C PHE A 417 13.54 -26.75 -5.05
N LYS A 418 13.72 -26.19 -3.86
CA LYS A 418 12.77 -25.30 -3.22
C LYS A 418 13.25 -23.86 -3.41
N TYR A 419 12.39 -23.00 -3.92
CA TYR A 419 12.61 -21.56 -4.01
C TYR A 419 11.66 -20.85 -3.08
N GLN A 420 12.21 -20.00 -2.24
CA GLN A 420 11.47 -19.19 -1.29
C GLN A 420 11.62 -17.72 -1.66
N VAL A 421 10.52 -17.00 -1.64
CA VAL A 421 10.47 -15.55 -1.89
C VAL A 421 10.64 -14.83 -0.56
N SER A 422 11.51 -13.84 -0.50
CA SER A 422 11.74 -13.04 0.70
C SER A 422 11.91 -11.57 0.35
N ASN A 423 11.23 -10.70 1.13
CA ASN A 423 11.29 -9.24 0.98
C ASN A 423 11.15 -8.76 -0.47
N GLU A 424 10.16 -9.29 -1.17
CA GLU A 424 9.94 -9.09 -2.59
C GLU A 424 9.73 -7.61 -2.96
N GLY A 425 9.05 -6.86 -2.10
CA GLY A 425 8.73 -5.46 -2.29
C GLY A 425 9.87 -4.46 -2.02
N ARG A 426 11.03 -4.92 -1.51
CA ARG A 426 12.09 -4.04 -0.97
C ARG A 426 12.65 -2.98 -1.94
N HIS A 427 12.63 -3.26 -3.25
CA HIS A 427 13.09 -2.33 -4.28
C HIS A 427 11.97 -1.77 -5.16
N VAL A 428 10.76 -2.26 -4.99
CA VAL A 428 9.60 -1.91 -5.82
C VAL A 428 9.18 -0.45 -5.65
N TRP A 429 9.40 0.13 -4.45
CA TRP A 429 9.14 1.55 -4.23
C TRP A 429 9.89 2.47 -5.20
N ARG A 430 11.10 2.07 -5.67
CA ARG A 430 11.88 2.84 -6.67
C ARG A 430 11.18 2.84 -8.02
N ILE A 431 10.65 1.69 -8.43
CA ILE A 431 9.94 1.55 -9.71
C ILE A 431 8.68 2.44 -9.70
N TYR A 432 7.93 2.45 -8.60
CA TYR A 432 6.78 3.34 -8.47
C TYR A 432 7.20 4.81 -8.41
N LEU A 433 8.33 5.12 -7.80
CA LEU A 433 8.89 6.46 -7.76
C LEU A 433 9.25 6.96 -9.16
N ASP A 434 9.90 6.12 -9.98
CA ASP A 434 10.25 6.43 -11.37
C ASP A 434 9.01 6.58 -12.28
N GLN A 435 7.90 5.92 -11.92
CA GLN A 435 6.60 6.06 -12.56
C GLN A 435 5.78 7.24 -12.01
N GLU A 436 6.32 8.04 -11.12
CA GLU A 436 5.65 9.15 -10.43
C GLU A 436 4.39 8.71 -9.61
N LYS A 437 4.30 7.44 -9.24
CA LYS A 437 3.24 6.88 -8.38
C LYS A 437 3.64 7.01 -6.91
N PHE A 438 3.61 8.25 -6.41
CA PHE A 438 4.16 8.58 -5.09
C PHE A 438 3.44 7.91 -3.93
N LEU A 439 2.12 7.71 -4.01
CA LEU A 439 1.34 7.07 -2.93
C LEU A 439 1.75 5.60 -2.73
N GLU A 440 1.89 4.86 -3.82
CA GLU A 440 2.33 3.46 -3.80
C GLU A 440 3.79 3.36 -3.36
N ALA A 441 4.65 4.26 -3.86
CA ALA A 441 6.05 4.34 -3.46
C ALA A 441 6.20 4.64 -1.96
N GLU A 442 5.45 5.59 -1.41
CA GLU A 442 5.48 5.95 0.01
C GLU A 442 5.00 4.78 0.88
N ARG A 443 3.90 4.11 0.49
CA ARG A 443 3.38 2.95 1.21
C ARG A 443 4.42 1.83 1.32
N LEU A 444 5.06 1.47 0.20
CA LEU A 444 6.08 0.42 0.19
C LEU A 444 7.35 0.83 0.93
N ALA A 445 7.80 2.07 0.77
CA ALA A 445 8.94 2.59 1.53
C ALA A 445 8.68 2.58 3.04
N GLN A 446 7.44 2.83 3.46
CA GLN A 446 7.05 2.78 4.87
C GLN A 446 7.01 1.33 5.41
N MET A 447 6.51 0.36 4.62
CA MET A 447 6.52 -1.05 5.00
C MET A 447 7.95 -1.58 5.20
N HIS A 448 8.90 -1.12 4.39
CA HIS A 448 10.31 -1.51 4.46
C HIS A 448 11.20 -0.53 5.23
N ALA A 449 10.62 0.41 6.00
CA ALA A 449 11.36 1.45 6.72
C ALA A 449 12.38 0.90 7.74
N HIS A 450 12.16 -0.30 8.27
CA HIS A 450 13.10 -0.97 9.18
C HIS A 450 14.40 -1.35 8.46
N ASP A 451 14.29 -1.90 7.26
CA ASP A 451 15.44 -2.36 6.47
C ASP A 451 16.07 -1.23 5.66
N GLN A 452 15.27 -0.27 5.22
CA GLN A 452 15.66 0.87 4.38
C GLN A 452 15.10 2.19 4.93
N PRO A 453 15.64 2.71 6.04
CA PRO A 453 15.08 3.91 6.69
C PRO A 453 15.18 5.19 5.85
N GLU A 454 16.03 5.20 4.82
CA GLU A 454 16.22 6.34 3.91
C GLU A 454 15.21 6.34 2.75
N ALA A 455 14.59 5.20 2.46
CA ALA A 455 13.69 5.06 1.30
C ALA A 455 12.52 6.02 1.36
N LEU A 456 11.88 6.13 2.53
CA LEU A 456 10.73 6.99 2.75
C LEU A 456 11.09 8.47 2.54
N ASP A 457 12.26 8.86 2.98
CA ASP A 457 12.75 10.23 2.85
C ASP A 457 13.02 10.58 1.37
N ILE A 458 13.65 9.67 0.63
CA ILE A 458 13.90 9.81 -0.81
C ILE A 458 12.58 9.99 -1.59
N VAL A 459 11.57 9.17 -1.29
CA VAL A 459 10.27 9.26 -1.93
C VAL A 459 9.62 10.62 -1.69
N ARG A 460 9.63 11.08 -0.44
CA ARG A 460 9.05 12.37 -0.07
C ARG A 460 9.78 13.56 -0.69
N ILE A 461 11.12 13.51 -0.76
CA ILE A 461 11.91 14.55 -1.42
C ILE A 461 11.54 14.65 -2.90
N ARG A 462 11.48 13.52 -3.62
CA ARG A 462 11.08 13.52 -5.03
C ARG A 462 9.66 13.99 -5.25
N GLN A 463 8.73 13.60 -4.38
CA GLN A 463 7.36 14.09 -4.41
C GLN A 463 7.29 15.61 -4.21
N ALA A 464 8.04 16.12 -3.24
CA ALA A 464 8.10 17.56 -2.97
C ALA A 464 8.73 18.34 -4.13
N GLU A 465 9.78 17.81 -4.77
CA GLU A 465 10.38 18.38 -5.98
C GLU A 465 9.38 18.44 -7.14
N LYS A 466 8.63 17.37 -7.35
CA LYS A 466 7.58 17.33 -8.39
C LYS A 466 6.47 18.34 -8.11
N LEU A 467 5.96 18.40 -6.89
CA LEU A 467 4.97 19.39 -6.47
C LEU A 467 5.48 20.83 -6.67
N TYR A 468 6.77 21.08 -6.40
CA TYR A 468 7.38 22.38 -6.62
C TYR A 468 7.43 22.72 -8.11
N SER A 469 7.83 21.79 -8.98
CA SER A 469 7.86 21.99 -10.44
C SER A 469 6.47 22.18 -11.04
N ASP A 470 5.44 21.58 -10.45
CA ASP A 470 4.04 21.71 -10.86
C ASP A 470 3.39 23.02 -10.34
N GLY A 471 4.14 23.87 -9.61
CA GLY A 471 3.66 25.13 -9.05
C GLY A 471 2.82 24.97 -7.76
N LYS A 472 2.72 23.76 -7.21
CA LYS A 472 1.99 23.47 -5.97
C LYS A 472 2.88 23.70 -4.73
N TYR A 473 3.29 24.95 -4.54
CA TYR A 473 4.32 25.32 -3.56
C TYR A 473 3.92 25.00 -2.11
N ILE A 474 2.64 25.15 -1.75
CA ILE A 474 2.17 24.87 -0.38
C ILE A 474 2.28 23.36 -0.05
N GLU A 475 1.80 22.51 -0.97
CA GLU A 475 1.86 21.05 -0.79
C GLU A 475 3.32 20.56 -0.78
N SER A 476 4.17 21.14 -1.64
CA SER A 476 5.60 20.88 -1.69
C SER A 476 6.27 21.20 -0.34
N ALA A 477 6.00 22.39 0.19
CA ALA A 477 6.53 22.87 1.47
C ALA A 477 6.14 21.96 2.64
N MET A 478 4.87 21.55 2.69
CA MET A 478 4.36 20.61 3.70
C MET A 478 4.98 19.23 3.58
N THR A 479 5.30 18.80 2.36
CA THR A 479 5.95 17.50 2.11
C THR A 479 7.42 17.55 2.53
N TYR A 480 8.16 18.61 2.16
CA TYR A 480 9.53 18.83 2.62
C TYR A 480 9.66 18.88 4.15
N ALA A 481 8.67 19.45 4.84
CA ALA A 481 8.68 19.50 6.30
C ALA A 481 8.67 18.13 7.00
N LYS A 482 8.29 17.08 6.27
CA LYS A 482 8.31 15.69 6.75
C LYS A 482 9.62 14.97 6.42
N THR A 483 10.54 15.61 5.71
CA THR A 483 11.82 15.04 5.28
C THR A 483 12.97 15.46 6.20
N LYS A 484 14.08 14.74 6.06
CA LYS A 484 15.36 15.07 6.74
C LYS A 484 16.21 16.06 5.95
N THR A 485 15.67 16.64 4.87
CA THR A 485 16.38 17.66 4.09
C THR A 485 16.74 18.83 4.98
N SER A 486 17.92 19.46 4.74
CA SER A 486 18.37 20.55 5.58
C SER A 486 17.39 21.73 5.56
N PHE A 487 17.26 22.37 6.71
CA PHE A 487 16.37 23.52 6.87
C PHE A 487 16.74 24.64 5.87
N GLU A 488 18.02 24.86 5.72
CA GLU A 488 18.59 25.90 4.85
C GLU A 488 18.24 25.62 3.38
N GLU A 489 18.40 24.39 2.92
CA GLU A 489 18.13 24.02 1.53
C GLU A 489 16.66 24.25 1.17
N VAL A 490 15.75 23.82 2.07
CA VAL A 490 14.32 23.95 1.83
C VAL A 490 13.88 25.42 1.90
N THR A 491 14.37 26.18 2.89
CA THR A 491 14.00 27.60 3.01
C THR A 491 14.47 28.42 1.83
N LEU A 492 15.68 28.16 1.30
CA LEU A 492 16.20 28.84 0.11
C LEU A 492 15.30 28.62 -1.13
N LYS A 493 14.67 27.45 -1.27
CA LYS A 493 13.74 27.20 -2.38
C LYS A 493 12.49 28.07 -2.31
N PHE A 494 12.00 28.38 -1.11
CA PHE A 494 10.73 29.07 -0.90
C PHE A 494 10.89 30.56 -0.59
N VAL A 495 12.10 31.01 -0.20
CA VAL A 495 12.32 32.42 0.19
C VAL A 495 12.21 33.38 -1.00
N ASP A 496 12.56 32.94 -2.20
CA ASP A 496 12.52 33.79 -3.41
C ASP A 496 11.12 33.90 -4.05
N LEU A 497 10.15 33.09 -3.57
CA LEU A 497 8.78 33.18 -4.06
C LEU A 497 8.13 34.50 -3.60
N GLU A 498 7.35 35.13 -4.49
CA GLU A 498 6.58 36.33 -4.15
C GLU A 498 5.57 36.05 -3.03
N ASP A 499 4.84 34.94 -3.14
CA ASP A 499 3.92 34.48 -2.11
C ASP A 499 4.66 33.67 -1.04
N LYS A 500 4.75 34.24 0.17
CA LYS A 500 5.40 33.61 1.32
C LYS A 500 4.54 32.53 2.02
N THR A 501 3.35 32.23 1.53
CA THR A 501 2.42 31.27 2.16
C THR A 501 3.03 29.87 2.25
N ALA A 502 3.76 29.43 1.20
CA ALA A 502 4.46 28.15 1.21
C ALA A 502 5.54 28.09 2.31
N LEU A 503 6.38 29.14 2.39
CA LEU A 503 7.42 29.26 3.43
C LEU A 503 6.79 29.29 4.83
N LYS A 504 5.73 30.06 5.02
CA LYS A 504 4.99 30.14 6.28
C LYS A 504 4.52 28.75 6.74
N ASN A 505 3.89 27.99 5.84
CA ASN A 505 3.43 26.63 6.14
C ASN A 505 4.57 25.66 6.44
N TYR A 506 5.69 25.74 5.72
CA TYR A 506 6.89 24.96 6.02
C TYR A 506 7.40 25.22 7.43
N LEU A 507 7.57 26.51 7.77
CA LEU A 507 8.06 26.94 9.09
C LEU A 507 7.15 26.50 10.23
N LYS A 508 5.81 26.63 10.05
CA LYS A 508 4.82 26.16 11.03
C LYS A 508 4.96 24.65 11.26
N LYS A 509 5.02 23.88 10.17
CA LYS A 509 5.15 22.43 10.28
C LYS A 509 6.50 22.00 10.84
N LYS A 510 7.56 22.73 10.54
CA LYS A 510 8.87 22.49 11.15
C LYS A 510 8.87 22.78 12.64
N LEU A 511 8.22 23.87 13.06
CA LEU A 511 8.08 24.25 14.49
C LEU A 511 7.36 23.15 15.29
N GLU A 512 6.29 22.55 14.73
CA GLU A 512 5.57 21.43 15.36
C GLU A 512 6.46 20.19 15.58
N ASN A 513 7.44 19.98 14.70
CA ASN A 513 8.32 18.80 14.72
C ASN A 513 9.60 19.00 15.54
N LEU A 514 9.93 20.25 15.94
CA LEU A 514 11.12 20.56 16.74
C LEU A 514 10.96 20.04 18.17
N LYS A 515 12.05 19.47 18.69
CA LYS A 515 12.09 19.00 20.08
C LYS A 515 12.32 20.16 21.06
N PRO A 516 11.86 20.06 22.31
CA PRO A 516 12.10 21.07 23.33
C PRO A 516 13.60 21.36 23.59
N SER A 517 14.49 20.43 23.25
CA SER A 517 15.94 20.60 23.35
C SER A 517 16.54 21.50 22.27
N GLU A 518 15.80 21.76 21.18
CA GLU A 518 16.27 22.54 20.02
C GLU A 518 15.83 24.01 20.12
N ALA A 519 16.02 24.62 21.30
CA ALA A 519 15.52 25.95 21.64
C ALA A 519 16.00 27.06 20.67
N THR A 520 17.26 27.03 20.24
CA THR A 520 17.81 28.03 19.32
C THR A 520 17.14 27.96 17.95
N GLN A 521 16.90 26.76 17.42
CA GLN A 521 16.20 26.58 16.14
C GLN A 521 14.73 27.01 16.25
N SER A 522 14.06 26.65 17.36
CA SER A 522 12.70 27.09 17.65
C SER A 522 12.61 28.61 17.68
N THR A 523 13.53 29.28 18.36
CA THR A 523 13.58 30.76 18.42
C THR A 523 13.72 31.37 17.01
N LEU A 524 14.63 30.85 16.19
CA LEU A 524 14.86 31.33 14.84
C LEU A 524 13.60 31.18 13.97
N VAL A 525 12.97 30.02 14.02
CA VAL A 525 11.74 29.73 13.26
C VAL A 525 10.58 30.63 13.72
N ILE A 526 10.42 30.82 15.02
CA ILE A 526 9.38 31.67 15.62
C ILE A 526 9.58 33.12 15.18
N MET A 527 10.80 33.66 15.30
CA MET A 527 11.08 35.04 14.88
C MET A 527 10.80 35.23 13.39
N TRP A 528 11.14 34.27 12.57
CA TRP A 528 10.88 34.33 11.13
C TRP A 528 9.39 34.26 10.80
N LEU A 529 8.62 33.42 11.50
CA LEU A 529 7.17 33.36 11.35
C LEU A 529 6.52 34.72 11.74
N ILE A 530 6.95 35.33 12.85
CA ILE A 530 6.47 36.66 13.26
C ILE A 530 6.75 37.69 12.17
N GLU A 531 7.95 37.69 11.60
CA GLU A 531 8.34 38.61 10.51
C GLU A 531 7.46 38.43 9.27
N ILE A 532 7.23 37.17 8.82
CA ILE A 532 6.39 36.88 7.65
C ILE A 532 4.96 37.36 7.89
N HIS A 533 4.35 37.05 9.04
CA HIS A 533 2.99 37.50 9.36
C HIS A 533 2.91 39.03 9.39
N GLN A 534 3.89 39.71 9.99
CA GLN A 534 3.90 41.18 10.07
C GLN A 534 4.09 41.83 8.70
N ASN A 535 4.92 41.28 7.84
CA ASN A 535 5.08 41.75 6.47
C ASN A 535 3.77 41.59 5.69
N GLN A 536 3.08 40.43 5.80
CA GLN A 536 1.79 40.20 5.13
C GLN A 536 0.72 41.18 5.64
N LEU A 537 0.59 41.33 6.96
CA LEU A 537 -0.33 42.29 7.56
C LEU A 537 0.01 43.74 7.16
N GLY A 538 1.31 44.11 7.09
CA GLY A 538 1.79 45.38 6.63
C GLY A 538 1.39 45.69 5.19
N THR A 539 1.62 44.73 4.28
CA THR A 539 1.23 44.85 2.87
C THR A 539 -0.28 45.03 2.71
N MET A 540 -1.08 44.19 3.43
CA MET A 540 -2.54 44.30 3.41
C MET A 540 -3.05 45.64 3.96
N ARG A 541 -2.33 46.24 4.93
CA ARG A 541 -2.66 47.60 5.42
C ARG A 541 -2.39 48.68 4.41
N GLN A 542 -1.29 48.59 3.64
CA GLN A 542 -0.89 49.55 2.62
C GLN A 542 -1.81 49.50 1.40
N CYS A 543 -2.24 48.31 0.97
CA CYS A 543 -3.14 48.13 -0.18
C CYS A 543 -4.56 48.67 0.05
N GLY A 544 -4.89 49.11 1.27
CA GLY A 544 -6.17 49.71 1.63
C GLY A 544 -7.29 48.67 1.80
N LYS A 545 -8.24 48.98 2.71
CA LYS A 545 -9.39 48.07 3.02
C LYS A 545 -10.60 48.45 2.13
N ASN A 546 -10.42 48.49 0.81
CA ASN A 546 -11.43 49.03 -0.13
C ASN A 546 -12.55 48.01 -0.45
N SER A 547 -12.34 46.70 -0.22
CA SER A 547 -13.37 45.70 -0.44
C SER A 547 -13.62 44.90 0.86
N ASP A 548 -14.84 44.35 0.98
CA ASP A 548 -15.18 43.50 2.15
C ASP A 548 -14.39 42.21 2.16
N ASP A 549 -13.95 41.68 1.03
CA ASP A 549 -13.11 40.51 0.93
C ASP A 549 -11.69 40.78 1.45
N GLN A 550 -11.12 41.94 1.16
CA GLN A 550 -9.82 42.37 1.71
C GLN A 550 -9.86 42.54 3.23
N LYS A 551 -10.96 43.04 3.77
CA LYS A 551 -11.17 43.12 5.23
C LYS A 551 -11.23 41.73 5.86
N LYS A 552 -11.93 40.78 5.25
CA LYS A 552 -12.01 39.39 5.71
C LYS A 552 -10.66 38.70 5.68
N MET A 553 -9.89 38.88 4.60
CA MET A 553 -8.52 38.35 4.49
C MET A 553 -7.60 38.91 5.58
N TYR A 554 -7.63 40.23 5.80
CA TYR A 554 -6.85 40.84 6.88
C TYR A 554 -7.22 40.29 8.25
N GLN A 555 -8.51 40.20 8.56
CA GLN A 555 -9.00 39.64 9.82
C GLN A 555 -8.62 38.14 10.00
N SER A 556 -8.61 37.37 8.91
CA SER A 556 -8.19 36.00 8.94
C SER A 556 -6.70 35.87 9.26
N GLU A 557 -5.86 36.67 8.62
CA GLU A 557 -4.40 36.68 8.84
C GLU A 557 -4.06 37.17 10.25
N GLU A 558 -4.75 38.22 10.73
CA GLU A 558 -4.60 38.74 12.11
C GLU A 558 -4.95 37.66 13.15
N LYS A 559 -6.06 36.91 12.95
CA LYS A 559 -6.44 35.81 13.83
C LYS A 559 -5.41 34.69 13.83
N GLU A 560 -4.92 34.32 12.66
CA GLU A 560 -3.90 33.27 12.51
C GLU A 560 -2.60 33.68 13.24
N PHE A 561 -2.20 34.93 13.14
CA PHE A 561 -1.05 35.47 13.85
C PHE A 561 -1.25 35.47 15.39
N PHE A 562 -2.41 35.87 15.87
CA PHE A 562 -2.71 35.85 17.31
C PHE A 562 -2.75 34.42 17.85
N LEU A 563 -3.29 33.47 17.09
CA LEU A 563 -3.21 32.05 17.44
C LEU A 563 -1.76 31.55 17.53
N LEU A 564 -0.90 31.96 16.61
CA LEU A 564 0.52 31.61 16.65
C LEU A 564 1.16 32.12 17.94
N LEU A 565 0.94 33.38 18.31
CA LEU A 565 1.50 33.98 19.53
C LEU A 565 1.02 33.28 20.80
N SER A 566 -0.17 32.71 20.79
CA SER A 566 -0.80 32.03 21.93
C SER A 566 -0.34 30.56 22.07
N LEU A 567 0.46 30.01 21.12
CA LEU A 567 0.98 28.66 21.27
C LEU A 567 1.96 28.55 22.45
N PRO A 568 1.87 27.53 23.33
CA PRO A 568 2.69 27.45 24.54
C PRO A 568 4.21 27.51 24.28
N GLN A 569 4.68 26.88 23.22
CA GLN A 569 6.09 26.92 22.84
C GLN A 569 6.52 28.31 22.32
N VAL A 570 5.64 29.02 21.62
CA VAL A 570 5.87 30.38 21.12
C VAL A 570 5.83 31.36 22.28
N GLU A 571 4.87 31.26 23.18
CA GLU A 571 4.75 32.07 24.37
C GLU A 571 6.00 31.95 25.27
N LYS A 572 6.50 30.73 25.47
CA LYS A 572 7.75 30.49 26.21
C LYS A 572 8.94 31.22 25.56
N CYS A 573 9.10 31.04 24.25
CA CYS A 573 10.18 31.69 23.48
C CYS A 573 10.08 33.22 23.57
N ILE A 574 8.87 33.78 23.47
CA ILE A 574 8.62 35.22 23.55
C ILE A 574 8.97 35.75 24.97
N LYS A 575 8.66 35.00 26.01
CA LYS A 575 9.01 35.40 27.40
C LYS A 575 10.52 35.50 27.60
N GLU A 576 11.27 34.53 27.00
CA GLU A 576 12.72 34.50 27.07
C GLU A 576 13.37 35.61 26.21
N ASN A 577 12.71 36.07 25.11
CA ASN A 577 13.25 37.06 24.17
C ASN A 577 12.40 38.31 24.05
N LYS A 578 11.80 38.75 25.15
CA LYS A 578 10.76 39.80 25.25
C LYS A 578 11.12 41.05 24.44
N GLU A 579 12.27 41.65 24.69
CA GLU A 579 12.68 42.92 24.07
C GLU A 579 12.92 42.79 22.57
N VAL A 580 13.43 41.65 22.11
CA VAL A 580 13.67 41.40 20.69
C VAL A 580 12.33 41.35 19.94
N VAL A 581 11.32 40.66 20.50
CA VAL A 581 10.00 40.55 19.88
C VAL A 581 9.26 41.90 19.90
N TYR A 582 9.35 42.66 20.97
CA TYR A 582 8.78 44.02 21.01
C TYR A 582 9.42 44.95 19.98
N ASN A 583 10.74 44.90 19.81
CA ASN A 583 11.44 45.68 18.81
C ASN A 583 11.06 45.23 17.37
N LEU A 584 10.88 43.94 17.17
CA LEU A 584 10.44 43.38 15.89
C LEU A 584 9.06 43.87 15.52
N LEU A 585 8.07 43.71 16.40
CA LEU A 585 6.70 44.17 16.16
C LEU A 585 6.63 45.72 16.07
N GLY A 586 7.43 46.41 16.88
CA GLY A 586 7.51 47.86 16.85
C GLY A 586 8.04 48.43 15.53
N SER A 587 8.98 47.72 14.90
CA SER A 587 9.54 48.12 13.56
C SER A 587 8.51 48.10 12.43
N HIS A 588 7.46 47.28 12.57
CA HIS A 588 6.34 47.20 11.61
C HIS A 588 5.21 48.18 11.91
N GLY A 589 5.29 48.89 13.04
CA GLY A 589 4.27 49.87 13.44
C GLY A 589 2.90 49.26 13.78
N ASP A 590 2.83 47.99 14.05
CA ASP A 590 1.58 47.28 14.41
C ASP A 590 1.23 47.39 15.85
N MET A 591 0.54 48.47 16.21
CA MET A 591 0.14 48.73 17.59
C MET A 591 -0.81 47.68 18.16
N ARG A 592 -1.68 47.05 17.33
CA ARG A 592 -2.60 46.00 17.79
C ARG A 592 -1.86 44.74 18.23
N SER A 593 -0.93 44.30 17.40
CA SER A 593 -0.08 43.16 17.72
C SER A 593 0.80 43.40 18.94
N LEU A 594 1.31 44.64 19.10
CA LEU A 594 2.05 45.02 20.31
C LEU A 594 1.20 44.94 21.59
N VAL A 595 -0.04 45.38 21.52
CA VAL A 595 -0.96 45.30 22.68
C VAL A 595 -1.29 43.85 23.01
N HIS A 596 -1.64 43.05 21.97
CA HIS A 596 -1.94 41.64 22.18
C HIS A 596 -0.73 40.87 22.75
N LEU A 597 0.48 41.18 22.29
CA LEU A 597 1.70 40.63 22.87
C LEU A 597 1.86 41.03 24.36
N ALA A 598 1.60 42.32 24.68
CA ALA A 598 1.69 42.82 26.04
C ALA A 598 0.66 42.13 26.97
N GLU A 599 -0.53 41.84 26.45
CA GLU A 599 -1.56 41.08 27.15
C GLU A 599 -1.09 39.65 27.47
N ILE A 600 -0.55 38.93 26.48
CA ILE A 600 0.01 37.56 26.63
C ILE A 600 1.14 37.56 27.69
N LEU A 601 1.99 38.59 27.67
CA LEU A 601 3.15 38.69 28.59
C LEU A 601 2.79 39.26 29.95
N ASN A 602 1.51 39.65 30.20
CA ASN A 602 1.05 40.36 31.37
C ASN A 602 1.85 41.67 31.62
N ASP A 603 2.24 42.35 30.52
CA ASP A 603 2.95 43.63 30.58
C ASP A 603 1.94 44.80 30.69
N THR A 604 1.34 44.88 31.85
CA THR A 604 0.23 45.82 32.12
C THR A 604 0.63 47.27 31.87
N GLU A 605 1.88 47.63 32.11
CA GLU A 605 2.36 49.01 31.89
C GLU A 605 2.29 49.41 30.43
N ARG A 606 2.70 48.57 29.52
CA ARG A 606 2.63 48.84 28.05
C ARG A 606 1.19 48.87 27.57
N VAL A 607 0.34 47.99 28.06
CA VAL A 607 -1.11 48.01 27.74
C VAL A 607 -1.76 49.32 28.20
N ILE A 608 -1.44 49.78 29.39
CA ILE A 608 -1.93 51.06 29.94
C ILE A 608 -1.45 52.23 29.06
N ARG A 609 -0.16 52.32 28.76
CA ARG A 609 0.40 53.38 27.90
C ARG A 609 -0.29 53.46 26.54
N TYR A 610 -0.56 52.31 25.92
CA TYR A 610 -1.25 52.24 24.65
C TYR A 610 -2.71 52.73 24.75
N ASN A 611 -3.44 52.25 25.74
CA ASN A 611 -4.85 52.67 25.94
C ASN A 611 -4.95 54.16 26.28
N LEU A 612 -3.98 54.72 27.03
CA LEU A 612 -3.88 56.14 27.28
C LEU A 612 -3.67 56.94 25.99
N ALA A 613 -2.73 56.52 25.12
CA ALA A 613 -2.47 57.15 23.84
C ALA A 613 -3.71 57.14 22.95
N ASN A 614 -4.52 56.10 22.99
CA ASN A 614 -5.77 55.96 22.24
C ASN A 614 -7.00 56.52 22.95
N LYS A 615 -6.83 57.24 24.07
CA LYS A 615 -7.91 57.87 24.82
C LYS A 615 -8.98 56.86 25.33
N GLN A 616 -8.61 55.62 25.58
CA GLN A 616 -9.51 54.57 26.11
C GLN A 616 -9.43 54.53 27.66
N PHE A 617 -9.84 55.61 28.29
CA PHE A 617 -9.64 55.82 29.74
C PHE A 617 -10.38 54.82 30.61
N ASP A 618 -11.58 54.35 30.18
CA ASP A 618 -12.35 53.36 30.92
C ASP A 618 -11.56 52.06 31.06
N LYS A 619 -10.95 51.56 29.94
CA LYS A 619 -10.12 50.35 29.96
C LYS A 619 -8.86 50.52 30.83
N VAL A 620 -8.26 51.72 30.84
CA VAL A 620 -7.10 51.98 31.66
C VAL A 620 -7.46 51.91 33.16
N LEU A 621 -8.60 52.46 33.52
CA LEU A 621 -9.08 52.41 34.92
C LEU A 621 -9.42 50.98 35.36
N GLU A 622 -10.00 50.18 34.49
CA GLU A 622 -10.24 48.75 34.76
C GLU A 622 -8.93 47.97 34.91
N LEU A 623 -7.95 48.20 34.03
CA LEU A 623 -6.65 47.55 34.09
C LEU A 623 -5.87 47.93 35.35
N LEU A 624 -5.89 49.19 35.73
CA LEU A 624 -5.26 49.67 36.97
C LEU A 624 -5.90 49.06 38.21
N ALA A 625 -7.23 48.89 38.22
CA ALA A 625 -7.94 48.24 39.32
C ALA A 625 -7.60 46.74 39.42
N SER A 626 -7.40 46.07 38.27
CA SER A 626 -7.10 44.63 38.25
C SER A 626 -5.62 44.29 38.43
N ALA A 627 -4.71 45.19 38.06
CA ALA A 627 -3.26 44.94 38.04
C ALA A 627 -2.60 44.76 39.42
N GLY A 628 -3.20 45.29 40.47
CA GLY A 628 -2.67 45.19 41.84
C GLY A 628 -1.35 45.93 42.12
N ASP A 629 -0.72 46.50 41.08
CA ASP A 629 0.51 47.29 41.23
C ASP A 629 0.18 48.77 41.38
N GLN A 630 0.29 49.24 42.62
CA GLN A 630 0.02 50.62 42.99
C GLN A 630 0.93 51.64 42.28
N ARG A 631 2.14 51.25 41.87
CA ARG A 631 3.10 52.13 41.18
C ARG A 631 2.53 52.62 39.86
N LEU A 632 1.84 51.76 39.12
CA LEU A 632 1.20 52.12 37.87
C LEU A 632 0.11 53.15 38.04
N VAL A 633 -0.65 53.05 39.13
CA VAL A 633 -1.69 54.05 39.48
C VAL A 633 -1.03 55.42 39.69
N TYR A 634 0.02 55.52 40.48
CA TYR A 634 0.70 56.78 40.76
C TYR A 634 1.36 57.38 39.53
N THR A 635 1.95 56.55 38.65
CA THR A 635 2.62 56.98 37.41
C THR A 635 1.65 57.58 36.41
N HIS A 636 0.47 56.99 36.26
CA HIS A 636 -0.48 57.36 35.22
C HIS A 636 -1.65 58.23 35.69
N CYS A 637 -1.77 58.47 37.02
CA CYS A 637 -2.83 59.26 37.63
C CYS A 637 -2.94 60.67 37.05
N HIS A 638 -1.83 61.36 36.83
CA HIS A 638 -1.81 62.70 36.25
C HIS A 638 -2.44 62.73 34.86
N ALA A 639 -2.12 61.80 33.98
CA ALA A 639 -2.68 61.75 32.61
C ALA A 639 -4.20 61.43 32.62
N LEU A 640 -4.64 60.59 33.54
CA LEU A 640 -6.06 60.24 33.70
C LEU A 640 -6.86 61.37 34.26
N LEU A 641 -6.36 62.04 35.30
CA LEU A 641 -7.01 63.20 35.89
C LEU A 641 -7.11 64.36 34.93
N SER A 642 -6.11 64.57 34.07
CA SER A 642 -6.13 65.61 33.06
C SER A 642 -7.16 65.36 31.92
N SER A 643 -7.56 64.10 31.75
CA SER A 643 -8.45 63.69 30.64
C SER A 643 -9.90 63.46 31.06
N ASP A 644 -10.14 62.76 32.17
CA ASP A 644 -11.46 62.53 32.74
C ASP A 644 -11.37 62.50 34.28
N PRO A 645 -11.43 63.64 34.92
CA PRO A 645 -11.22 63.76 36.33
C PRO A 645 -12.32 63.12 37.17
N ALA A 646 -13.59 63.23 36.76
CA ALA A 646 -14.71 62.69 37.53
C ALA A 646 -14.65 61.18 37.71
N ARG A 647 -14.53 60.45 36.53
CA ARG A 647 -14.48 58.99 36.58
C ARG A 647 -13.19 58.47 37.20
N THR A 648 -12.08 59.19 37.02
CA THR A 648 -10.80 58.80 37.60
C THR A 648 -10.88 58.88 39.15
N VAL A 649 -11.42 59.94 39.71
CA VAL A 649 -11.57 60.06 41.16
C VAL A 649 -12.54 59.01 41.69
N ASP A 650 -13.72 58.87 41.09
CA ASP A 650 -14.69 57.85 41.51
C ASP A 650 -14.10 56.46 41.54
N ARG A 651 -13.26 56.13 40.54
CA ARG A 651 -12.60 54.80 40.47
C ARG A 651 -11.46 54.65 41.46
N LEU A 652 -10.65 55.69 41.66
CA LEU A 652 -9.60 55.69 42.69
C LEU A 652 -10.17 55.51 44.14
N MET A 653 -11.33 56.06 44.40
CA MET A 653 -12.03 55.86 45.69
C MET A 653 -12.51 54.42 45.90
N THR A 654 -12.72 53.66 44.88
CA THR A 654 -13.07 52.19 44.92
C THR A 654 -11.88 51.29 45.11
N MET A 655 -10.64 51.81 45.05
CA MET A 655 -9.39 51.01 45.13
C MET A 655 -8.87 50.99 46.56
N ASP A 656 -9.11 49.94 47.34
CA ASP A 656 -8.78 49.77 48.73
C ASP A 656 -7.31 49.88 49.14
N ARG A 657 -6.38 49.83 48.14
CA ARG A 657 -4.93 49.72 48.38
C ARG A 657 -4.15 50.98 47.98
N VAL A 658 -4.78 52.02 47.48
CA VAL A 658 -4.11 53.24 47.00
C VAL A 658 -3.88 54.19 48.14
N ASP A 659 -2.64 54.64 48.36
CA ASP A 659 -2.27 55.62 49.35
C ASP A 659 -2.58 57.06 48.85
N PRO A 660 -3.58 57.74 49.44
CA PRO A 660 -4.00 59.08 48.97
C PRO A 660 -2.86 60.11 49.03
N LEU A 661 -1.95 59.98 50.03
CA LEU A 661 -0.84 60.89 50.14
C LEU A 661 0.13 60.93 48.97
N LYS A 662 0.28 59.79 48.27
CA LYS A 662 1.12 59.66 47.08
C LYS A 662 0.49 60.23 45.82
N LEU A 663 -0.81 60.47 45.84
CA LEU A 663 -1.56 61.07 44.76
C LEU A 663 -1.50 62.58 44.75
N ILE A 664 -1.23 63.23 45.94
CA ILE A 664 -1.21 64.68 46.12
C ILE A 664 -0.41 65.40 45.00
N PRO A 665 0.80 64.99 44.60
CA PRO A 665 1.54 65.69 43.55
C PRO A 665 0.83 65.66 42.17
N ALA A 666 0.16 64.57 41.83
CA ALA A 666 -0.62 64.48 40.63
C ALA A 666 -1.86 65.41 40.63
N PHE A 667 -2.56 65.44 41.77
CA PHE A 667 -3.68 66.35 41.97
C PHE A 667 -3.25 67.81 41.95
N MET A 668 -2.17 68.21 42.60
CA MET A 668 -1.67 69.55 42.61
C MET A 668 -1.27 70.05 41.21
N ASN A 669 -0.58 69.23 40.46
CA ASN A 669 -0.17 69.59 39.08
C ASN A 669 -1.37 69.74 38.15
N VAL A 670 -2.39 68.89 38.23
CA VAL A 670 -3.60 68.99 37.40
C VAL A 670 -4.44 70.20 37.78
N THR A 671 -4.62 70.51 39.12
CA THR A 671 -5.39 71.65 39.58
C THR A 671 -4.74 73.01 39.23
N GLN A 672 -3.39 73.06 39.19
CA GLN A 672 -2.67 74.25 38.74
C GLN A 672 -2.82 74.47 37.21
N SER A 673 -2.89 73.38 36.44
CA SER A 673 -2.99 73.43 34.95
C SER A 673 -4.43 73.59 34.46
N ASN A 674 -5.41 73.14 35.23
CA ASN A 674 -6.83 73.15 34.85
C ASN A 674 -7.72 73.29 36.09
N PRO A 675 -8.13 74.57 36.48
CA PRO A 675 -8.92 74.87 37.66
C PRO A 675 -10.31 74.20 37.68
N GLU A 676 -10.87 73.85 36.54
CA GLU A 676 -12.18 73.19 36.45
C GLU A 676 -12.21 71.79 37.05
N VAL A 677 -11.05 71.19 37.29
CA VAL A 677 -10.90 69.88 37.89
C VAL A 677 -11.00 69.90 39.42
N VAL A 678 -10.82 71.06 40.04
CA VAL A 678 -10.81 71.24 41.52
C VAL A 678 -12.02 70.65 42.22
N PRO A 679 -13.27 70.84 41.77
CA PRO A 679 -14.42 70.23 42.42
C PRO A 679 -14.42 68.73 42.50
N HIS A 680 -13.80 68.05 41.58
CA HIS A 680 -13.70 66.58 41.53
C HIS A 680 -12.56 66.07 42.44
N CYS A 681 -11.50 66.87 42.62
CA CYS A 681 -10.34 66.53 43.44
C CYS A 681 -10.54 66.80 44.95
N VAL A 682 -11.53 67.58 45.33
CA VAL A 682 -11.84 67.87 46.72
C VAL A 682 -12.77 66.83 47.39
N ARG A 683 -13.40 65.96 46.62
CA ARG A 683 -14.11 64.80 47.13
C ARG A 683 -13.14 63.74 47.67
#